data_6da40f7a2d429d2df51d84638867455a
#
_entry.id   6da40f7a2d429d2df51d84638867455a
#
_cell.length_a   1.000
_cell.length_b   1.000
_cell.length_c   1.000
_cell.angle_alpha   90.00
_cell.angle_beta   90.00
_cell.angle_gamma   90.00
#
_symmetry.space_group_name_H-M   'P 1'
#
loop_
_entity.id
_entity.type
_entity.pdbx_description
1 polymer ?
#
loop_
_entity_poly.entity_id
_entity_poly.type
_entity_poly.pdbx_seq_one_letter_code
_entity_poly.pdbx_strand_id
1 'polypeptide(L)'
;MEKQIKIALAGNPNSGKTTLFNALTGSNQFVGNWPGVTVEKKEGKLKKHDDVAIMDLPGIYSLSPYTLEEVVARNYLITERPDAILNIIDGTNLERNLYLTTQLTELGIPVVIAINMMDVVRKNGDKINVEELSRELGCKIVEISALKGEGIMEAAEAAVQAAKSTKTVPMHTFSGPVEHAIAHIEEAAVHNLPEEQQRWYAIKIFERDDKVLDQLKIDPTVMAHIEEDSKAAEKELDDDAESIITNERYVYIAEIIKACYKKKNAGQLSASDKIDRVVTNRWLGLPIFALVMFLVYYISMVTVGSAATDWANDGLFGDGWHLLGIGSKAYTEASDEYTAATQAVDAFLGLDTEAEDFDAGAALARIKSFVPTSDTAAVDVEDEETLAVNTMTAYYDALPQDADKRDDVVQMTYVDAAAYLEANGFEAPDPADYGVWVPGVPVLVGNALESAGAADWLSGLILDGIVAGVGAVLGFVPQMLVLFLLLAFLEACGYMARIAFVLDRIFRRFGLSGKSFIPMLIGTGCGIPGVMASRTIENERDRRMTIMTTTFIPCGAKVPFIAMIAGAIFGGSAWVSTSAYFIGMAAIVISGIMLKKTKMFSGEPAPFVMELPAYHWPTLGNVLRSMWERGWSFIKKAGTIILLSTIFVWFTSYFGWVDGTFQMLSDEQIDCSILAAIGGAIDWIFAPLGWGNWQAVVASITGLVAKENIVGTLGVLYGGGDGSVYDAMAAAFTGITAYSFLVFNLLCAPCFAAIGAIKREMNSRKWTWFAIGYQCVFAYVIALMINQFGNLFIGNANILGVIVSVILLAGIIYMLCKPYKEATKLSVK
;
A
#
# COMPACT_ATOMS: atom_id res chain seq x y z
N MET A 1 9.88 -49.78 10.51
CA MET A 1 9.21 -48.60 9.93
C MET A 1 9.87 -48.38 8.57
N GLU A 2 9.14 -48.55 7.48
CA GLU A 2 9.66 -48.19 6.18
C GLU A 2 10.03 -46.69 6.20
N LYS A 3 11.22 -46.34 5.69
CA LYS A 3 11.72 -44.97 5.65
C LYS A 3 10.78 -44.15 4.75
N GLN A 4 10.14 -43.11 5.31
CA GLN A 4 9.30 -42.18 4.54
C GLN A 4 10.13 -41.52 3.45
N ILE A 5 9.69 -41.58 2.20
CA ILE A 5 10.34 -40.92 1.07
C ILE A 5 9.97 -39.42 1.12
N LYS A 6 10.99 -38.56 1.08
CA LYS A 6 10.82 -37.10 1.03
C LYS A 6 11.13 -36.58 -0.37
N ILE A 7 10.15 -35.94 -1.00
CA ILE A 7 10.32 -35.29 -2.31
C ILE A 7 10.20 -33.79 -2.13
N ALA A 8 11.22 -33.05 -2.58
CA ALA A 8 11.17 -31.59 -2.64
C ALA A 8 10.56 -31.14 -3.97
N LEU A 9 9.52 -30.27 -3.90
CA LEU A 9 8.97 -29.62 -5.06
C LEU A 9 9.66 -28.27 -5.23
N ALA A 10 10.50 -28.14 -6.25
CA ALA A 10 11.25 -26.94 -6.61
C ALA A 10 10.73 -26.33 -7.92
N GLY A 11 11.04 -25.07 -8.16
CA GLY A 11 10.72 -24.38 -9.40
C GLY A 11 10.69 -22.87 -9.27
N ASN A 12 10.73 -22.20 -10.40
CA ASN A 12 10.71 -20.74 -10.46
C ASN A 12 9.35 -20.19 -9.99
N PRO A 13 9.29 -18.95 -9.49
CA PRO A 13 8.03 -18.26 -9.29
C PRO A 13 7.19 -18.28 -10.57
N ASN A 14 5.87 -18.47 -10.44
CA ASN A 14 4.90 -18.54 -11.53
C ASN A 14 5.00 -19.76 -12.48
N SER A 15 5.87 -20.71 -12.24
CA SER A 15 5.94 -21.97 -13.02
C SER A 15 4.73 -22.89 -12.84
N GLY A 16 3.81 -22.57 -11.91
CA GLY A 16 2.64 -23.37 -11.57
C GLY A 16 2.85 -24.35 -10.40
N LYS A 17 3.90 -24.13 -9.60
CA LYS A 17 4.31 -24.95 -8.46
C LYS A 17 3.19 -25.20 -7.43
N THR A 18 2.53 -24.14 -6.98
CA THR A 18 1.43 -24.23 -6.00
C THR A 18 0.23 -24.99 -6.57
N THR A 19 -0.07 -24.83 -7.86
CA THR A 19 -1.12 -25.59 -8.56
C THR A 19 -0.79 -27.08 -8.58
N LEU A 20 0.46 -27.42 -8.92
CA LEU A 20 0.94 -28.81 -8.91
C LEU A 20 0.91 -29.39 -7.51
N PHE A 21 1.40 -28.69 -6.49
CA PHE A 21 1.38 -29.15 -5.11
C PHE A 21 -0.03 -29.46 -4.61
N ASN A 22 -0.99 -28.55 -4.86
CA ASN A 22 -2.39 -28.75 -4.49
C ASN A 22 -3.03 -29.94 -5.22
N ALA A 23 -2.68 -30.15 -6.48
CA ALA A 23 -3.16 -31.29 -7.25
C ALA A 23 -2.61 -32.62 -6.73
N LEU A 24 -1.34 -32.65 -6.32
CA LEU A 24 -0.66 -33.85 -5.80
C LEU A 24 -1.09 -34.22 -4.38
N THR A 25 -1.30 -33.24 -3.49
CA THR A 25 -1.54 -33.49 -2.05
C THR A 25 -3.02 -33.38 -1.65
N GLY A 26 -3.82 -32.60 -2.39
CA GLY A 26 -5.24 -32.39 -2.06
C GLY A 26 -5.44 -31.63 -0.74
N SER A 27 -6.33 -32.14 0.13
CA SER A 27 -6.64 -31.53 1.43
C SER A 27 -5.67 -31.91 2.56
N ASN A 28 -4.79 -32.86 2.33
CA ASN A 28 -3.85 -33.38 3.34
C ASN A 28 -2.56 -32.56 3.38
N GLN A 29 -2.66 -31.30 3.80
CA GLN A 29 -1.55 -30.36 3.83
C GLN A 29 -1.33 -29.84 5.25
N PHE A 30 -0.07 -29.72 5.64
CA PHE A 30 0.36 -28.98 6.82
C PHE A 30 0.96 -27.65 6.36
N VAL A 31 0.45 -26.54 6.90
CA VAL A 31 0.93 -25.19 6.61
C VAL A 31 1.47 -24.56 7.87
N GLY A 32 2.71 -24.09 7.81
CA GLY A 32 3.39 -23.43 8.91
C GLY A 32 4.42 -22.43 8.37
N ASN A 33 5.36 -22.00 9.21
CA ASN A 33 6.50 -21.22 8.75
C ASN A 33 7.79 -22.05 8.91
N TRP A 34 8.77 -21.76 8.05
CA TRP A 34 10.10 -22.31 8.23
C TRP A 34 10.71 -21.80 9.55
N PRO A 35 11.49 -22.61 10.26
CA PRO A 35 12.07 -22.22 11.56
C PRO A 35 12.88 -20.94 11.45
N GLY A 36 12.55 -19.96 12.31
CA GLY A 36 13.28 -18.70 12.41
C GLY A 36 13.03 -17.64 11.32
N VAL A 37 12.15 -17.93 10.35
CA VAL A 37 11.83 -17.01 9.25
C VAL A 37 10.31 -16.92 9.00
N THR A 38 9.89 -15.89 8.29
CA THR A 38 8.48 -15.63 7.94
C THR A 38 8.03 -16.32 6.64
N VAL A 39 8.88 -17.15 6.06
CA VAL A 39 8.59 -17.89 4.82
C VAL A 39 7.67 -19.06 5.13
N GLU A 40 6.61 -19.20 4.33
CA GLU A 40 5.60 -20.23 4.49
C GLU A 40 6.17 -21.61 4.13
N LYS A 41 5.96 -22.60 5.03
CA LYS A 41 6.31 -24.00 4.82
C LYS A 41 5.03 -24.80 4.54
N LYS A 42 5.01 -25.52 3.43
CA LYS A 42 3.92 -26.43 3.08
C LYS A 42 4.45 -27.85 2.90
N GLU A 43 3.84 -28.77 3.62
CA GLU A 43 4.15 -30.18 3.54
C GLU A 43 2.85 -30.97 3.34
N GLY A 44 2.87 -31.97 2.48
CA GLY A 44 1.69 -32.79 2.23
C GLY A 44 2.04 -34.20 1.82
N LYS A 45 1.12 -35.16 2.02
CA LYS A 45 1.25 -36.53 1.56
C LYS A 45 0.84 -36.63 0.10
N LEU A 46 1.59 -37.40 -0.67
CA LEU A 46 1.23 -37.70 -2.06
C LEU A 46 -0.04 -38.59 -2.10
N LYS A 47 -0.99 -38.19 -2.96
CA LYS A 47 -2.18 -39.01 -3.20
C LYS A 47 -1.78 -40.44 -3.65
N LYS A 48 -2.42 -41.45 -3.12
CA LYS A 48 -2.16 -42.88 -3.36
C LYS A 48 -0.83 -43.43 -2.80
N HIS A 49 -0.02 -42.59 -2.14
CA HIS A 49 1.25 -42.99 -1.52
C HIS A 49 1.37 -42.36 -0.13
N ASP A 50 0.92 -43.10 0.89
CA ASP A 50 0.97 -42.62 2.30
C ASP A 50 2.38 -42.57 2.88
N ASP A 51 3.32 -43.24 2.25
CA ASP A 51 4.75 -43.31 2.59
C ASP A 51 5.59 -42.18 1.96
N VAL A 52 4.98 -41.34 1.11
CA VAL A 52 5.66 -40.26 0.40
C VAL A 52 5.21 -38.90 0.89
N ALA A 53 6.13 -38.09 1.39
CA ALA A 53 5.92 -36.69 1.76
C ALA A 53 6.45 -35.73 0.67
N ILE A 54 5.65 -34.77 0.28
CA ILE A 54 6.04 -33.70 -0.64
C ILE A 54 6.22 -32.42 0.16
N MET A 55 7.39 -31.80 0.04
CA MET A 55 7.72 -30.50 0.61
C MET A 55 7.67 -29.44 -0.48
N ASP A 56 6.78 -28.46 -0.34
CA ASP A 56 6.72 -27.29 -1.25
C ASP A 56 7.79 -26.27 -0.84
N LEU A 57 8.85 -26.15 -1.65
CA LEU A 57 9.88 -25.13 -1.45
C LEU A 57 9.36 -23.77 -1.92
N PRO A 58 9.85 -22.66 -1.37
CA PRO A 58 9.60 -21.34 -1.94
C PRO A 58 9.94 -21.28 -3.43
N GLY A 59 9.24 -20.45 -4.19
CA GLY A 59 9.61 -20.19 -5.60
C GLY A 59 10.92 -19.41 -5.66
N ILE A 60 11.93 -19.95 -6.31
CA ILE A 60 13.27 -19.38 -6.39
C ILE A 60 13.77 -19.34 -7.83
N TYR A 61 14.67 -18.42 -8.12
CA TYR A 61 15.35 -18.35 -9.42
C TYR A 61 16.74 -18.94 -9.40
N SER A 62 17.35 -18.97 -8.22
CA SER A 62 18.70 -19.44 -7.99
C SER A 62 18.84 -20.03 -6.59
N LEU A 63 19.88 -20.85 -6.37
CA LEU A 63 20.32 -21.29 -5.04
C LEU A 63 21.33 -20.31 -4.42
N SER A 64 21.59 -19.17 -5.05
CA SER A 64 22.41 -18.10 -4.47
C SER A 64 21.64 -17.37 -3.34
N PRO A 65 22.29 -16.99 -2.23
CA PRO A 65 21.60 -16.52 -1.01
C PRO A 65 21.19 -15.05 -1.06
N TYR A 66 20.54 -14.59 -2.12
CA TYR A 66 20.13 -13.19 -2.27
C TYR A 66 18.80 -12.87 -1.57
N THR A 67 17.88 -13.83 -1.50
CA THR A 67 16.57 -13.68 -0.84
C THR A 67 16.41 -14.66 0.30
N LEU A 68 15.48 -14.38 1.23
CA LEU A 68 15.16 -15.31 2.34
C LEU A 68 14.61 -16.63 1.81
N GLU A 69 13.81 -16.58 0.78
CA GLU A 69 13.24 -17.73 0.09
C GLU A 69 14.33 -18.64 -0.48
N GLU A 70 15.33 -18.05 -1.15
CA GLU A 70 16.47 -18.77 -1.71
C GLU A 70 17.34 -19.38 -0.61
N VAL A 71 17.58 -18.65 0.48
CA VAL A 71 18.31 -19.16 1.65
C VAL A 71 17.58 -20.35 2.28
N VAL A 72 16.25 -20.29 2.42
CA VAL A 72 15.44 -21.38 2.98
C VAL A 72 15.47 -22.61 2.10
N ALA A 73 15.24 -22.44 0.79
CA ALA A 73 15.24 -23.55 -0.15
C ALA A 73 16.62 -24.23 -0.23
N ARG A 74 17.69 -23.43 -0.33
CA ARG A 74 19.08 -23.90 -0.33
C ARG A 74 19.41 -24.69 0.95
N ASN A 75 19.11 -24.11 2.13
CA ASN A 75 19.41 -24.77 3.40
C ASN A 75 18.68 -26.10 3.51
N TYR A 76 17.40 -26.16 3.12
CA TYR A 76 16.65 -27.42 3.11
C TYR A 76 17.28 -28.46 2.19
N LEU A 77 17.62 -28.10 0.96
CA LEU A 77 18.20 -29.03 -0.01
C LEU A 77 19.57 -29.56 0.43
N ILE A 78 20.38 -28.74 1.09
CA ILE A 78 21.73 -29.11 1.54
C ILE A 78 21.69 -29.91 2.86
N THR A 79 20.88 -29.45 3.85
CA THR A 79 20.88 -29.99 5.21
C THR A 79 19.95 -31.22 5.35
N GLU A 80 18.72 -31.10 4.86
CA GLU A 80 17.72 -32.18 4.95
C GLU A 80 17.89 -33.24 3.85
N ARG A 81 18.49 -32.86 2.73
CA ARG A 81 18.74 -33.72 1.56
C ARG A 81 17.56 -34.65 1.25
N PRO A 82 16.51 -34.16 0.59
CA PRO A 82 15.38 -34.98 0.18
C PRO A 82 15.82 -36.14 -0.72
N ASP A 83 15.05 -37.23 -0.74
CA ASP A 83 15.38 -38.42 -1.53
C ASP A 83 15.26 -38.17 -3.05
N ALA A 84 14.43 -37.18 -3.47
CA ALA A 84 14.36 -36.68 -4.85
C ALA A 84 13.87 -35.24 -4.92
N ILE A 85 14.15 -34.57 -6.03
CA ILE A 85 13.62 -33.23 -6.35
C ILE A 85 12.69 -33.36 -7.57
N LEU A 86 11.45 -32.89 -7.43
CA LEU A 86 10.54 -32.67 -8.55
C LEU A 86 10.61 -31.19 -8.93
N ASN A 87 11.33 -30.88 -10.00
CA ASN A 87 11.51 -29.51 -10.47
C ASN A 87 10.47 -29.16 -11.55
N ILE A 88 9.59 -28.20 -11.24
CA ILE A 88 8.60 -27.71 -12.21
C ILE A 88 9.14 -26.52 -12.98
N ILE A 89 9.14 -26.61 -14.31
CA ILE A 89 9.60 -25.57 -15.21
C ILE A 89 8.49 -25.12 -16.15
N ASP A 90 8.52 -23.84 -16.53
CA ASP A 90 7.59 -23.25 -17.49
C ASP A 90 8.10 -23.54 -18.92
N GLY A 91 7.33 -24.34 -19.68
CA GLY A 91 7.66 -24.69 -21.07
C GLY A 91 7.63 -23.51 -22.04
N THR A 92 7.00 -22.40 -21.68
CA THR A 92 6.98 -21.18 -22.49
C THR A 92 8.22 -20.33 -22.29
N ASN A 93 9.00 -20.57 -21.21
CA ASN A 93 10.18 -19.82 -20.78
C ASN A 93 11.32 -20.76 -20.33
N LEU A 94 11.66 -21.72 -21.16
CA LEU A 94 12.64 -22.75 -20.82
C LEU A 94 14.00 -22.20 -20.40
N GLU A 95 14.56 -21.25 -21.15
CA GLU A 95 15.91 -20.72 -20.95
C GLU A 95 16.15 -20.30 -19.49
N ARG A 96 15.25 -19.53 -18.97
CA ARG A 96 15.35 -19.01 -17.59
C ARG A 96 15.10 -20.07 -16.52
N ASN A 97 14.15 -20.97 -16.76
CA ASN A 97 13.84 -22.04 -15.83
C ASN A 97 14.98 -23.08 -15.74
N LEU A 98 15.73 -23.28 -16.82
CA LEU A 98 16.85 -24.18 -16.84
C LEU A 98 18.03 -23.69 -15.99
N TYR A 99 18.14 -22.39 -15.68
CA TYR A 99 19.18 -21.86 -14.80
C TYR A 99 19.09 -22.44 -13.37
N LEU A 100 17.90 -22.50 -12.79
CA LEU A 100 17.69 -23.18 -11.51
C LEU A 100 17.91 -24.70 -11.67
N THR A 101 17.46 -25.27 -12.78
CA THR A 101 17.61 -26.69 -13.06
C THR A 101 19.08 -27.13 -13.06
N THR A 102 19.99 -26.39 -13.69
CA THR A 102 21.44 -26.71 -13.68
C THR A 102 21.98 -26.72 -12.25
N GLN A 103 21.61 -25.77 -11.42
CA GLN A 103 22.03 -25.73 -10.01
C GLN A 103 21.46 -26.87 -9.16
N LEU A 104 20.23 -27.32 -9.46
CA LEU A 104 19.62 -28.46 -8.76
C LEU A 104 20.31 -29.79 -9.13
N THR A 105 20.72 -29.95 -10.39
CA THR A 105 21.46 -31.15 -10.84
C THR A 105 22.86 -31.21 -10.23
N GLU A 106 23.49 -30.07 -9.98
CA GLU A 106 24.82 -29.98 -9.34
C GLU A 106 24.81 -30.48 -7.87
N LEU A 107 23.64 -30.52 -7.19
CA LEU A 107 23.52 -31.00 -5.80
C LEU A 107 23.70 -32.52 -5.66
N GLY A 108 23.70 -33.29 -6.74
CA GLY A 108 23.75 -34.74 -6.73
C GLY A 108 22.54 -35.47 -6.12
N ILE A 109 21.42 -34.75 -5.97
CA ILE A 109 20.12 -35.31 -5.56
C ILE A 109 19.37 -35.70 -6.84
N PRO A 110 18.67 -36.85 -6.89
CA PRO A 110 17.88 -37.25 -8.05
C PRO A 110 16.86 -36.18 -8.42
N VAL A 111 16.91 -35.68 -9.67
CA VAL A 111 16.04 -34.63 -10.19
C VAL A 111 15.13 -35.19 -11.27
N VAL A 112 13.82 -34.92 -11.15
CA VAL A 112 12.85 -35.14 -12.22
C VAL A 112 12.28 -33.78 -12.63
N ILE A 113 12.22 -33.52 -13.93
CA ILE A 113 11.74 -32.26 -14.46
C ILE A 113 10.30 -32.42 -14.95
N ALA A 114 9.39 -31.57 -14.48
CA ALA A 114 8.02 -31.47 -14.97
C ALA A 114 7.88 -30.20 -15.81
N ILE A 115 7.80 -30.34 -17.15
CA ILE A 115 7.58 -29.20 -18.05
C ILE A 115 6.10 -28.86 -18.03
N ASN A 116 5.75 -27.75 -17.40
CA ASN A 116 4.38 -27.27 -17.31
C ASN A 116 3.99 -26.36 -18.50
N MET A 117 2.70 -26.05 -18.59
CA MET A 117 2.13 -25.22 -19.66
C MET A 117 2.30 -25.80 -21.08
N MET A 118 2.43 -27.12 -21.20
CA MET A 118 2.57 -27.78 -22.50
C MET A 118 1.36 -27.58 -23.42
N ASP A 119 0.19 -27.34 -22.86
CA ASP A 119 -0.99 -26.95 -23.62
C ASP A 119 -0.82 -25.56 -24.30
N VAL A 120 -0.15 -24.62 -23.64
CA VAL A 120 0.17 -23.30 -24.19
C VAL A 120 1.26 -23.43 -25.27
N VAL A 121 2.33 -24.19 -25.00
CA VAL A 121 3.41 -24.48 -25.96
C VAL A 121 2.84 -25.07 -27.25
N ARG A 122 1.99 -26.09 -27.14
CA ARG A 122 1.33 -26.73 -28.29
C ARG A 122 0.39 -25.76 -29.03
N LYS A 123 -0.37 -24.93 -28.30
CA LYS A 123 -1.25 -23.90 -28.88
C LYS A 123 -0.47 -22.87 -29.70
N ASN A 124 0.73 -22.47 -29.22
CA ASN A 124 1.60 -21.54 -29.92
C ASN A 124 2.26 -22.18 -31.15
N GLY A 125 2.24 -23.51 -31.24
CA GLY A 125 2.86 -24.28 -32.31
C GLY A 125 4.38 -24.47 -32.14
N ASP A 126 4.90 -24.17 -30.94
CA ASP A 126 6.29 -24.41 -30.58
C ASP A 126 6.51 -25.89 -30.31
N LYS A 127 7.75 -26.35 -30.53
CA LYS A 127 8.15 -27.76 -30.33
C LYS A 127 9.34 -27.85 -29.40
N ILE A 128 9.19 -28.67 -28.37
CA ILE A 128 10.26 -29.04 -27.44
C ILE A 128 10.60 -30.50 -27.70
N ASN A 129 11.87 -30.78 -27.98
CA ASN A 129 12.36 -32.15 -28.06
C ASN A 129 12.73 -32.65 -26.67
N VAL A 130 11.73 -33.27 -25.99
CA VAL A 130 11.85 -33.72 -24.60
C VAL A 130 12.91 -34.83 -24.44
N GLU A 131 13.07 -35.71 -25.43
CA GLU A 131 14.06 -36.80 -25.37
C GLU A 131 15.50 -36.24 -25.44
N GLU A 132 15.75 -35.28 -26.33
CA GLU A 132 17.01 -34.61 -26.45
C GLU A 132 17.33 -33.81 -25.18
N LEU A 133 16.35 -33.02 -24.69
CA LEU A 133 16.49 -32.24 -23.45
C LEU A 133 16.77 -33.14 -22.25
N SER A 134 16.13 -34.29 -22.18
CA SER A 134 16.37 -35.30 -21.12
C SER A 134 17.79 -35.87 -21.17
N ARG A 135 18.31 -36.08 -22.35
CA ARG A 135 19.68 -36.56 -22.58
C ARG A 135 20.71 -35.49 -22.16
N GLU A 136 20.52 -34.26 -22.60
CA GLU A 136 21.46 -33.16 -22.33
C GLU A 136 21.50 -32.81 -20.82
N LEU A 137 20.37 -32.87 -20.11
CA LEU A 137 20.30 -32.57 -18.67
C LEU A 137 20.57 -33.78 -17.77
N GLY A 138 20.63 -34.99 -18.32
CA GLY A 138 20.81 -36.23 -17.56
C GLY A 138 19.65 -36.56 -16.59
N CYS A 139 18.47 -36.01 -16.81
CA CYS A 139 17.31 -36.11 -15.92
C CYS A 139 16.08 -36.65 -16.67
N LYS A 140 15.21 -37.36 -15.95
CA LYS A 140 13.89 -37.74 -16.47
C LYS A 140 13.01 -36.53 -16.61
N ILE A 141 12.37 -36.35 -17.77
CA ILE A 141 11.45 -35.25 -18.06
C ILE A 141 10.06 -35.77 -18.33
N VAL A 142 9.04 -35.08 -17.79
CA VAL A 142 7.62 -35.38 -17.98
C VAL A 142 6.90 -34.10 -18.42
N GLU A 143 6.10 -34.20 -19.48
CA GLU A 143 5.24 -33.11 -19.92
C GLU A 143 3.98 -33.02 -19.06
N ILE A 144 3.66 -31.85 -18.54
CA ILE A 144 2.46 -31.66 -17.72
C ILE A 144 1.67 -30.41 -18.14
N SER A 145 0.39 -30.40 -17.77
CA SER A 145 -0.43 -29.19 -17.67
C SER A 145 -1.11 -29.19 -16.30
N ALA A 146 -0.49 -28.48 -15.36
CA ALA A 146 -0.97 -28.44 -13.97
C ALA A 146 -2.41 -27.89 -13.87
N LEU A 147 -2.78 -26.96 -14.75
CA LEU A 147 -4.12 -26.37 -14.80
C LEU A 147 -5.18 -27.37 -15.31
N LYS A 148 -4.83 -28.21 -16.27
CA LYS A 148 -5.73 -29.22 -16.84
C LYS A 148 -5.68 -30.56 -16.11
N GLY A 149 -4.70 -30.74 -15.24
CA GLY A 149 -4.50 -31.99 -14.51
C GLY A 149 -3.81 -33.11 -15.33
N GLU A 150 -3.21 -32.77 -16.47
CA GLU A 150 -2.54 -33.72 -17.37
C GLU A 150 -1.10 -34.02 -16.90
N GLY A 151 -0.67 -35.27 -16.89
CA GLY A 151 0.72 -35.72 -16.62
C GLY A 151 1.16 -35.57 -15.15
N ILE A 152 0.33 -35.04 -14.24
CA ILE A 152 0.71 -34.73 -12.85
C ILE A 152 1.14 -35.96 -12.07
N MET A 153 0.34 -37.02 -12.10
CA MET A 153 0.66 -38.27 -11.36
C MET A 153 1.86 -39.00 -11.99
N GLU A 154 2.03 -38.93 -13.29
CA GLU A 154 3.19 -39.49 -13.98
C GLU A 154 4.50 -38.83 -13.52
N ALA A 155 4.49 -37.50 -13.38
CA ALA A 155 5.65 -36.76 -12.86
C ALA A 155 5.95 -37.13 -11.39
N ALA A 156 4.91 -37.32 -10.56
CA ALA A 156 5.09 -37.73 -9.16
C ALA A 156 5.63 -39.15 -9.06
N GLU A 157 5.11 -40.11 -9.85
CA GLU A 157 5.58 -41.48 -9.88
C GLU A 157 7.03 -41.56 -10.40
N ALA A 158 7.38 -40.76 -11.39
CA ALA A 158 8.77 -40.64 -11.87
C ALA A 158 9.71 -40.16 -10.77
N ALA A 159 9.27 -39.18 -9.95
CA ALA A 159 10.04 -38.69 -8.79
C ALA A 159 10.19 -39.76 -7.70
N VAL A 160 9.14 -40.52 -7.42
CA VAL A 160 9.19 -41.67 -6.47
C VAL A 160 10.14 -42.78 -6.97
N GLN A 161 10.16 -43.01 -8.28
CA GLN A 161 11.09 -44.01 -8.86
C GLN A 161 12.53 -43.48 -8.78
N ALA A 162 12.77 -42.23 -9.11
CA ALA A 162 14.08 -41.59 -9.01
C ALA A 162 14.63 -41.64 -7.56
N ALA A 163 13.78 -41.39 -6.57
CA ALA A 163 14.15 -41.51 -5.14
C ALA A 163 14.65 -42.89 -4.73
N LYS A 164 14.23 -43.95 -5.44
CA LYS A 164 14.59 -45.34 -5.12
C LYS A 164 15.82 -45.85 -5.86
N SER A 165 16.20 -45.28 -6.96
CA SER A 165 17.08 -45.94 -7.92
C SER A 165 18.27 -45.18 -8.47
N THR A 166 18.30 -43.86 -8.42
CA THR A 166 19.30 -43.13 -9.24
C THR A 166 19.96 -41.97 -8.52
N LYS A 167 21.24 -41.78 -8.83
CA LYS A 167 21.98 -40.52 -8.59
C LYS A 167 21.87 -39.68 -9.86
N THR A 168 21.63 -38.39 -9.75
CA THR A 168 21.77 -37.48 -10.89
C THR A 168 23.24 -37.05 -10.97
N VAL A 169 23.85 -37.25 -12.11
CA VAL A 169 25.22 -36.78 -12.41
C VAL A 169 25.04 -35.53 -13.27
N PRO A 170 25.59 -34.37 -12.87
CA PRO A 170 25.54 -33.19 -13.70
C PRO A 170 26.33 -33.44 -15.01
N MET A 171 25.68 -33.22 -16.15
CA MET A 171 26.28 -33.36 -17.48
C MET A 171 27.04 -32.09 -17.92
N HIS A 172 26.90 -31.03 -17.18
CA HIS A 172 27.47 -29.73 -17.45
C HIS A 172 28.96 -29.69 -17.09
N THR A 173 29.81 -29.32 -18.06
CA THR A 173 31.22 -28.99 -17.90
C THR A 173 31.44 -27.52 -18.20
N PHE A 174 32.27 -26.85 -17.42
CA PHE A 174 32.62 -25.46 -17.64
C PHE A 174 33.76 -25.31 -18.67
N SER A 175 34.11 -24.09 -19.04
CA SER A 175 35.29 -23.82 -19.89
C SER A 175 36.59 -24.33 -19.23
N GLY A 176 37.62 -24.62 -20.05
CA GLY A 176 38.85 -25.24 -19.61
C GLY A 176 39.48 -24.61 -18.35
N PRO A 177 39.70 -23.28 -18.29
CA PRO A 177 40.26 -22.64 -17.11
C PRO A 177 39.43 -22.78 -15.83
N VAL A 178 38.10 -22.72 -15.96
CA VAL A 178 37.18 -22.87 -14.85
C VAL A 178 37.12 -24.31 -14.38
N GLU A 179 37.00 -25.25 -15.30
CA GLU A 179 36.97 -26.69 -14.97
C GLU A 179 38.26 -27.14 -14.30
N HIS A 180 39.39 -26.62 -14.73
CA HIS A 180 40.68 -26.90 -14.10
C HIS A 180 40.72 -26.37 -12.64
N ALA A 181 40.27 -25.14 -12.39
CA ALA A 181 40.21 -24.59 -11.06
C ALA A 181 39.25 -25.38 -10.16
N ILE A 182 38.07 -25.78 -10.66
CA ILE A 182 37.10 -26.57 -9.92
C ILE A 182 37.67 -27.95 -9.58
N ALA A 183 38.32 -28.64 -10.52
CA ALA A 183 38.94 -29.93 -10.27
C ALA A 183 40.03 -29.87 -9.19
N HIS A 184 40.86 -28.83 -9.19
CA HIS A 184 41.84 -28.60 -8.12
C HIS A 184 41.17 -28.35 -6.77
N ILE A 185 40.07 -27.62 -6.74
CA ILE A 185 39.29 -27.39 -5.51
C ILE A 185 38.69 -28.72 -5.00
N GLU A 186 38.16 -29.55 -5.91
CA GLU A 186 37.61 -30.87 -5.56
C GLU A 186 38.67 -31.75 -4.89
N GLU A 187 39.85 -31.78 -5.41
CA GLU A 187 40.96 -32.57 -4.87
C GLU A 187 41.52 -31.98 -3.58
N ALA A 188 41.73 -30.67 -3.52
CA ALA A 188 42.40 -30.01 -2.41
C ALA A 188 41.52 -29.79 -1.14
N ALA A 189 40.23 -29.50 -1.32
CA ALA A 189 39.39 -29.04 -0.22
C ALA A 189 38.18 -29.93 0.11
N VAL A 190 37.65 -30.71 -0.87
CA VAL A 190 36.36 -31.42 -0.66
C VAL A 190 36.40 -32.91 -0.99
N HIS A 191 37.56 -33.48 -1.31
CA HIS A 191 37.71 -34.92 -1.59
C HIS A 191 37.22 -35.84 -0.49
N ASN A 192 37.15 -35.36 0.76
CA ASN A 192 36.60 -36.09 1.92
C ASN A 192 35.08 -36.13 1.97
N LEU A 193 34.39 -35.35 1.16
CA LEU A 193 32.95 -35.35 1.05
C LEU A 193 32.46 -36.47 0.12
N PRO A 194 31.19 -36.90 0.22
CA PRO A 194 30.60 -37.81 -0.76
C PRO A 194 30.76 -37.28 -2.18
N GLU A 195 31.15 -38.14 -3.13
CA GLU A 195 31.45 -37.81 -4.49
C GLU A 195 30.38 -36.94 -5.19
N GLU A 196 29.10 -37.23 -4.89
CA GLU A 196 27.94 -36.48 -5.40
C GLU A 196 27.83 -35.07 -4.88
N GLN A 197 28.58 -34.68 -3.83
CA GLN A 197 28.55 -33.36 -3.25
C GLN A 197 29.75 -32.49 -3.64
N GLN A 198 30.86 -33.13 -4.02
CA GLN A 198 32.15 -32.48 -4.25
C GLN A 198 32.02 -31.35 -5.27
N ARG A 199 31.37 -31.62 -6.38
CA ARG A 199 31.17 -30.63 -7.45
C ARG A 199 30.48 -29.36 -6.98
N TRP A 200 29.35 -29.50 -6.28
CA TRP A 200 28.59 -28.34 -5.78
C TRP A 200 29.42 -27.50 -4.80
N TYR A 201 30.09 -28.17 -3.86
CA TYR A 201 30.95 -27.47 -2.89
C TYR A 201 32.13 -26.80 -3.59
N ALA A 202 32.76 -27.42 -4.54
CA ALA A 202 33.87 -26.86 -5.32
C ALA A 202 33.46 -25.60 -6.06
N ILE A 203 32.30 -25.62 -6.75
CA ILE A 203 31.73 -24.45 -7.42
C ILE A 203 31.50 -23.32 -6.43
N LYS A 204 30.94 -23.60 -5.23
CA LYS A 204 30.69 -22.59 -4.21
C LYS A 204 31.94 -22.04 -3.54
N ILE A 205 33.01 -22.82 -3.45
CA ILE A 205 34.33 -22.35 -3.01
C ILE A 205 34.92 -21.41 -4.06
N PHE A 206 34.83 -21.77 -5.35
CA PHE A 206 35.27 -20.94 -6.46
C PHE A 206 34.54 -19.59 -6.49
N GLU A 207 33.20 -19.60 -6.28
CA GLU A 207 32.36 -18.41 -6.14
C GLU A 207 32.62 -17.61 -4.82
N ARG A 208 33.47 -18.11 -3.92
CA ARG A 208 33.76 -17.52 -2.59
C ARG A 208 32.52 -17.36 -1.72
N ASP A 209 31.61 -18.34 -1.71
CA ASP A 209 30.40 -18.32 -0.90
C ASP A 209 30.78 -18.38 0.59
N ASP A 210 30.61 -17.25 1.31
CA ASP A 210 30.97 -17.10 2.73
C ASP A 210 30.40 -18.20 3.63
N LYS A 211 29.15 -18.66 3.38
CA LYS A 211 28.48 -19.66 4.23
C LYS A 211 29.09 -21.05 4.03
N VAL A 212 29.48 -21.38 2.82
CA VAL A 212 30.16 -22.65 2.52
C VAL A 212 31.56 -22.62 3.10
N LEU A 213 32.29 -21.53 2.96
CA LEU A 213 33.62 -21.37 3.53
C LEU A 213 33.60 -21.44 5.08
N ASP A 214 32.63 -20.81 5.73
CA ASP A 214 32.43 -20.88 7.19
C ASP A 214 32.07 -22.31 7.66
N GLN A 215 31.38 -23.09 6.85
CA GLN A 215 30.96 -24.48 7.15
C GLN A 215 32.12 -25.48 7.02
N LEU A 216 32.91 -25.34 5.98
CA LEU A 216 33.97 -26.31 5.66
C LEU A 216 35.25 -26.09 6.45
N LYS A 217 35.52 -24.88 6.97
CA LYS A 217 36.72 -24.51 7.75
C LYS A 217 38.01 -25.00 7.10
N ILE A 218 38.20 -24.65 5.83
CA ILE A 218 39.33 -25.05 5.02
C ILE A 218 40.66 -24.49 5.62
N ASP A 219 41.71 -25.29 5.55
CA ASP A 219 43.05 -24.85 6.02
C ASP A 219 43.51 -23.58 5.26
N PRO A 220 44.03 -22.57 5.96
CA PRO A 220 44.47 -21.31 5.33
C PRO A 220 45.51 -21.50 4.21
N THR A 221 46.35 -22.51 4.27
CA THR A 221 47.35 -22.81 3.22
C THR A 221 46.71 -23.36 1.96
N VAL A 222 45.73 -24.25 2.11
CA VAL A 222 44.90 -24.77 1.01
C VAL A 222 44.06 -23.66 0.40
N MET A 223 43.47 -22.80 1.23
CA MET A 223 42.67 -21.68 0.77
C MET A 223 43.50 -20.67 -0.05
N ALA A 224 44.76 -20.43 0.33
CA ALA A 224 45.67 -19.55 -0.43
C ALA A 224 45.98 -20.10 -1.83
N HIS A 225 46.12 -21.42 -1.95
CA HIS A 225 46.35 -22.05 -3.25
C HIS A 225 45.10 -22.03 -4.15
N ILE A 226 43.93 -22.34 -3.56
CA ILE A 226 42.64 -22.21 -4.27
C ILE A 226 42.41 -20.78 -4.75
N GLU A 227 42.76 -19.78 -3.98
CA GLU A 227 42.61 -18.38 -4.31
C GLU A 227 43.55 -17.98 -5.48
N GLU A 228 44.74 -18.59 -5.59
CA GLU A 228 45.65 -18.37 -6.71
C GLU A 228 45.05 -18.93 -8.02
N ASP A 229 44.52 -20.17 -7.98
CA ASP A 229 43.86 -20.79 -9.14
C ASP A 229 42.61 -20.02 -9.59
N SER A 230 41.80 -19.59 -8.63
CA SER A 230 40.59 -18.79 -8.89
C SER A 230 40.94 -17.45 -9.53
N LYS A 231 41.96 -16.75 -9.04
CA LYS A 231 42.48 -15.50 -9.65
C LYS A 231 43.07 -15.68 -11.01
N ALA A 232 43.69 -16.84 -11.27
CA ALA A 232 44.21 -17.14 -12.61
C ALA A 232 43.10 -17.26 -13.63
N ALA A 233 41.97 -17.96 -13.26
CA ALA A 233 40.79 -18.07 -14.11
C ALA A 233 40.07 -16.71 -14.30
N GLU A 234 39.94 -15.92 -13.22
CA GLU A 234 39.36 -14.56 -13.27
C GLU A 234 40.14 -13.63 -14.20
N LYS A 235 41.49 -13.70 -14.16
CA LYS A 235 42.34 -12.89 -15.01
C LYS A 235 42.29 -13.32 -16.47
N GLU A 236 42.12 -14.62 -16.74
CA GLU A 236 42.03 -15.14 -18.10
C GLU A 236 40.70 -14.78 -18.76
N LEU A 237 39.59 -14.78 -17.97
CA LEU A 237 38.25 -14.52 -18.46
C LEU A 237 37.78 -13.06 -18.24
N ASP A 238 38.63 -12.22 -17.63
CA ASP A 238 38.41 -10.78 -17.36
C ASP A 238 37.08 -10.47 -16.63
N ASP A 239 36.69 -11.34 -15.69
CA ASP A 239 35.48 -11.18 -14.89
C ASP A 239 35.64 -11.80 -13.47
N ASP A 240 34.73 -11.53 -12.54
CA ASP A 240 34.74 -12.14 -11.20
C ASP A 240 34.20 -13.59 -11.25
N ALA A 241 34.57 -14.39 -10.25
CA ALA A 241 34.24 -15.81 -10.18
C ALA A 241 32.73 -16.12 -10.23
N GLU A 242 31.90 -15.30 -9.60
CA GLU A 242 30.44 -15.49 -9.59
C GLU A 242 29.83 -15.18 -10.96
N SER A 243 30.28 -14.10 -11.61
CA SER A 243 29.88 -13.72 -12.96
C SER A 243 30.31 -14.75 -14.00
N ILE A 244 31.52 -15.28 -13.85
CA ILE A 244 32.06 -16.33 -14.74
C ILE A 244 31.15 -17.57 -14.68
N ILE A 245 30.90 -18.13 -13.49
CA ILE A 245 30.05 -19.33 -13.34
C ILE A 245 28.63 -19.07 -13.87
N THR A 246 28.10 -17.87 -13.62
CA THR A 246 26.78 -17.48 -14.12
C THR A 246 26.76 -17.46 -15.66
N ASN A 247 27.74 -16.85 -16.26
CA ASN A 247 27.87 -16.78 -17.73
C ASN A 247 28.05 -18.17 -18.36
N GLU A 248 28.88 -19.00 -17.80
CA GLU A 248 29.09 -20.38 -18.25
C GLU A 248 27.80 -21.21 -18.24
N ARG A 249 26.98 -21.08 -17.17
CA ARG A 249 25.68 -21.74 -17.12
C ARG A 249 24.73 -21.22 -18.22
N TYR A 250 24.74 -19.93 -18.51
CA TYR A 250 23.90 -19.38 -19.58
C TYR A 250 24.39 -19.82 -20.98
N VAL A 251 25.69 -19.94 -21.21
CA VAL A 251 26.22 -20.47 -22.46
C VAL A 251 25.74 -21.90 -22.67
N TYR A 252 25.89 -22.76 -21.68
CA TYR A 252 25.41 -24.14 -21.72
C TYR A 252 23.88 -24.22 -21.98
N ILE A 253 23.09 -23.43 -21.29
CA ILE A 253 21.62 -23.37 -21.46
C ILE A 253 21.28 -22.94 -22.90
N ALA A 254 21.97 -21.92 -23.43
CA ALA A 254 21.75 -21.44 -24.81
C ALA A 254 22.00 -22.52 -25.84
N GLU A 255 23.04 -23.35 -25.66
CA GLU A 255 23.33 -24.50 -26.52
C GLU A 255 22.23 -25.56 -26.47
N ILE A 256 21.77 -25.93 -25.28
CA ILE A 256 20.63 -26.85 -25.09
C ILE A 256 19.37 -26.32 -25.77
N ILE A 257 19.02 -25.06 -25.55
CA ILE A 257 17.83 -24.45 -26.14
C ILE A 257 17.89 -24.46 -27.65
N LYS A 258 19.06 -24.16 -28.23
CA LYS A 258 19.26 -24.17 -29.66
C LYS A 258 19.06 -25.57 -30.26
N ALA A 259 19.47 -26.62 -29.54
CA ALA A 259 19.30 -28.01 -29.95
C ALA A 259 17.85 -28.51 -29.78
N CYS A 260 17.25 -28.23 -28.62
CA CYS A 260 16.02 -28.89 -28.18
C CYS A 260 14.73 -28.10 -28.42
N TYR A 261 14.79 -26.77 -28.64
CA TYR A 261 13.60 -25.91 -28.71
C TYR A 261 13.47 -25.23 -30.09
N LYS A 262 12.34 -25.43 -30.73
CA LYS A 262 12.03 -24.81 -32.04
C LYS A 262 10.77 -23.95 -31.89
N LYS A 263 10.97 -22.62 -31.91
CA LYS A 263 9.87 -21.66 -31.99
C LYS A 263 9.32 -21.58 -33.41
N LYS A 264 7.99 -21.74 -33.58
CA LYS A 264 7.35 -21.62 -34.89
C LYS A 264 7.48 -20.21 -35.50
N ASN A 265 7.44 -19.18 -34.65
CA ASN A 265 7.53 -17.78 -35.05
C ASN A 265 8.86 -17.14 -34.59
N ALA A 266 9.99 -17.83 -34.76
CA ALA A 266 11.31 -17.28 -34.47
C ALA A 266 11.52 -15.99 -35.27
N GLY A 267 11.67 -14.85 -34.56
CA GLY A 267 11.90 -13.53 -35.16
C GLY A 267 10.66 -12.63 -35.32
N GLN A 268 9.46 -13.09 -35.02
CA GLN A 268 8.28 -12.23 -34.96
C GLN A 268 8.02 -11.81 -33.50
N LEU A 269 7.94 -10.50 -33.28
CA LEU A 269 7.56 -9.95 -31.98
C LEU A 269 6.12 -10.38 -31.63
N SER A 270 5.92 -10.95 -30.44
CA SER A 270 4.57 -11.22 -29.91
C SER A 270 3.76 -9.93 -29.75
N ALA A 271 2.45 -10.04 -29.62
CA ALA A 271 1.62 -8.86 -29.30
C ALA A 271 2.09 -8.21 -28.00
N SER A 272 2.48 -9.01 -26.99
CA SER A 272 3.04 -8.51 -25.72
C SER A 272 4.33 -7.73 -25.95
N ASP A 273 5.27 -8.25 -26.75
CA ASP A 273 6.55 -7.57 -27.03
C ASP A 273 6.35 -6.22 -27.75
N LYS A 274 5.35 -6.16 -28.66
CA LYS A 274 4.99 -4.90 -29.35
C LYS A 274 4.44 -3.85 -28.38
N ILE A 275 3.59 -4.26 -27.42
CA ILE A 275 3.03 -3.40 -26.38
C ILE A 275 4.17 -2.98 -25.45
N ASP A 276 5.03 -3.92 -25.03
CA ASP A 276 6.13 -3.66 -24.13
C ASP A 276 7.13 -2.65 -24.72
N ARG A 277 7.39 -2.71 -26.01
CA ARG A 277 8.27 -1.72 -26.68
C ARG A 277 7.76 -0.28 -26.52
N VAL A 278 6.46 -0.08 -26.39
CA VAL A 278 5.85 1.24 -26.16
C VAL A 278 5.76 1.55 -24.66
N VAL A 279 5.22 0.63 -23.86
CA VAL A 279 4.95 0.82 -22.44
C VAL A 279 6.22 0.88 -21.59
N THR A 280 7.26 0.09 -21.96
CA THR A 280 8.55 0.11 -21.25
C THR A 280 9.55 1.09 -21.84
N ASN A 281 9.14 1.90 -22.85
CA ASN A 281 9.97 2.91 -23.45
C ASN A 281 10.41 3.96 -22.41
N ARG A 282 11.68 4.33 -22.45
CA ARG A 282 12.30 5.25 -21.49
C ARG A 282 11.57 6.60 -21.35
N TRP A 283 11.02 7.12 -22.45
CA TRP A 283 10.36 8.44 -22.49
C TRP A 283 8.84 8.33 -22.44
N LEU A 284 8.26 7.31 -23.07
CA LEU A 284 6.80 7.13 -23.15
C LEU A 284 6.24 6.36 -21.97
N GLY A 285 7.02 5.49 -21.33
CA GLY A 285 6.53 4.65 -20.23
C GLY A 285 6.00 5.44 -19.04
N LEU A 286 6.69 6.52 -18.65
CA LEU A 286 6.26 7.36 -17.52
C LEU A 286 4.98 8.17 -17.82
N PRO A 287 4.83 8.87 -18.96
CA PRO A 287 3.58 9.51 -19.34
C PRO A 287 2.40 8.56 -19.48
N ILE A 288 2.61 7.39 -20.11
CA ILE A 288 1.55 6.37 -20.25
C ILE A 288 1.11 5.89 -18.86
N PHE A 289 2.06 5.64 -17.98
CA PHE A 289 1.78 5.27 -16.61
C PHE A 289 0.97 6.36 -15.87
N ALA A 290 1.40 7.62 -15.96
CA ALA A 290 0.69 8.73 -15.36
C ALA A 290 -0.76 8.82 -15.86
N LEU A 291 -0.99 8.63 -17.17
CA LEU A 291 -2.32 8.60 -17.75
C LEU A 291 -3.18 7.44 -17.23
N VAL A 292 -2.63 6.22 -17.19
CA VAL A 292 -3.36 5.04 -16.69
C VAL A 292 -3.74 5.21 -15.22
N MET A 293 -2.84 5.71 -14.40
CA MET A 293 -3.11 5.96 -12.99
C MET A 293 -4.10 7.12 -12.78
N PHE A 294 -3.98 8.18 -13.59
CA PHE A 294 -4.97 9.26 -13.58
C PHE A 294 -6.38 8.71 -13.86
N LEU A 295 -6.54 7.85 -14.87
CA LEU A 295 -7.83 7.22 -15.17
C LEU A 295 -8.34 6.35 -14.02
N VAL A 296 -7.44 5.56 -13.39
CA VAL A 296 -7.81 4.74 -12.22
C VAL A 296 -8.31 5.60 -11.07
N TYR A 297 -7.60 6.68 -10.75
CA TYR A 297 -8.00 7.59 -9.67
C TYR A 297 -9.23 8.38 -10.03
N TYR A 298 -9.34 8.86 -11.26
CA TYR A 298 -10.52 9.59 -11.72
C TYR A 298 -11.79 8.75 -11.59
N ILE A 299 -11.73 7.47 -11.99
CA ILE A 299 -12.89 6.57 -11.87
C ILE A 299 -13.18 6.22 -10.40
N SER A 300 -12.14 6.00 -9.58
CA SER A 300 -12.34 5.54 -8.20
C SER A 300 -12.59 6.67 -7.20
N MET A 301 -12.10 7.88 -7.45
CA MET A 301 -12.15 8.98 -6.48
C MET A 301 -13.08 10.12 -6.88
N VAL A 302 -13.31 10.32 -8.20
CA VAL A 302 -14.06 11.48 -8.70
C VAL A 302 -15.40 11.11 -9.31
N THR A 303 -15.56 9.87 -9.82
CA THR A 303 -16.81 9.49 -10.51
C THR A 303 -17.51 8.34 -9.79
N VAL A 304 -17.29 7.10 -10.25
CA VAL A 304 -18.01 5.92 -9.75
C VAL A 304 -17.79 5.69 -8.26
N GLY A 305 -16.56 5.86 -7.80
CA GLY A 305 -16.23 5.62 -6.40
C GLY A 305 -16.79 6.70 -5.48
N SER A 306 -16.72 7.98 -5.87
CA SER A 306 -17.32 9.09 -5.12
C SER A 306 -18.85 8.90 -5.03
N ALA A 307 -19.55 8.80 -6.14
CA ALA A 307 -21.02 8.60 -6.15
C ALA A 307 -21.48 7.41 -5.28
N ALA A 308 -20.68 6.33 -5.24
CA ALA A 308 -21.01 5.18 -4.40
C ALA A 308 -20.72 5.45 -2.91
N THR A 309 -19.74 6.29 -2.61
CA THR A 309 -19.40 6.71 -1.25
C THR A 309 -20.41 7.73 -0.72
N ASP A 310 -20.78 8.71 -1.54
CA ASP A 310 -21.80 9.70 -1.20
C ASP A 310 -23.14 9.00 -0.89
N TRP A 311 -23.55 8.04 -1.74
CA TRP A 311 -24.71 7.20 -1.42
C TRP A 311 -24.56 6.43 -0.11
N ALA A 312 -23.38 5.94 0.23
CA ALA A 312 -23.17 5.21 1.47
C ALA A 312 -23.15 6.15 2.70
N ASN A 313 -22.55 7.33 2.59
CA ASN A 313 -22.46 8.30 3.67
C ASN A 313 -23.80 9.00 3.91
N ASP A 314 -24.37 9.60 2.88
CA ASP A 314 -25.57 10.43 3.02
C ASP A 314 -26.86 9.58 3.04
N GLY A 315 -26.84 8.47 2.29
CA GLY A 315 -27.97 7.57 2.24
C GLY A 315 -27.97 6.53 3.36
N LEU A 316 -27.01 5.61 3.36
CA LEU A 316 -27.01 4.47 4.29
C LEU A 316 -26.66 4.87 5.73
N PHE A 317 -25.66 5.74 5.90
CA PHE A 317 -25.15 6.20 7.19
C PHE A 317 -25.49 7.66 7.51
N GLY A 318 -26.24 8.34 6.65
CA GLY A 318 -26.83 9.66 6.86
C GLY A 318 -28.35 9.57 7.01
N ASP A 319 -29.07 10.50 6.41
CA ASP A 319 -30.53 10.67 6.57
C ASP A 319 -31.36 9.61 5.85
N GLY A 320 -30.87 9.12 4.71
CA GLY A 320 -31.54 8.10 3.92
C GLY A 320 -31.43 8.30 2.42
N TRP A 321 -32.18 7.49 1.65
CA TRP A 321 -32.15 7.55 0.19
C TRP A 321 -33.48 7.14 -0.45
N HIS A 322 -33.72 7.61 -1.65
CA HIS A 322 -34.86 7.14 -2.45
C HIS A 322 -34.58 5.77 -3.07
N LEU A 323 -35.50 4.83 -2.89
CA LEU A 323 -35.37 3.47 -3.41
C LEU A 323 -35.18 3.48 -4.94
N LEU A 324 -34.10 2.89 -5.42
CA LEU A 324 -33.69 2.87 -6.84
C LEU A 324 -33.49 4.28 -7.46
N GLY A 325 -33.31 5.32 -6.65
CA GLY A 325 -33.18 6.69 -7.12
C GLY A 325 -34.50 7.33 -7.66
N ILE A 326 -35.63 6.64 -7.47
CA ILE A 326 -36.92 7.14 -7.94
C ILE A 326 -37.37 8.28 -7.05
N GLY A 327 -37.48 9.50 -7.61
CA GLY A 327 -37.84 10.71 -6.86
C GLY A 327 -36.61 11.53 -6.39
N SER A 328 -35.40 10.96 -6.38
CA SER A 328 -34.19 11.66 -5.92
C SER A 328 -33.98 12.99 -6.66
N LYS A 329 -34.11 13.00 -7.99
CA LYS A 329 -33.94 14.23 -8.77
C LYS A 329 -34.98 15.31 -8.41
N ALA A 330 -36.24 14.95 -8.23
CA ALA A 330 -37.29 15.88 -7.89
C ALA A 330 -37.11 16.44 -6.47
N TYR A 331 -36.65 15.57 -5.54
CA TYR A 331 -36.29 16.00 -4.18
C TYR A 331 -35.11 16.97 -4.20
N THR A 332 -34.02 16.65 -4.93
CA THR A 332 -32.86 17.54 -5.02
C THR A 332 -33.25 18.90 -5.61
N GLU A 333 -34.03 18.91 -6.69
CA GLU A 333 -34.52 20.17 -7.29
C GLU A 333 -35.36 21.00 -6.27
N ALA A 334 -36.20 20.33 -5.48
CA ALA A 334 -37.00 21.03 -4.46
C ALA A 334 -36.16 21.50 -3.26
N SER A 335 -35.16 20.72 -2.86
CA SER A 335 -34.23 21.08 -1.79
C SER A 335 -33.33 22.25 -2.22
N ASP A 336 -32.78 22.21 -3.43
CA ASP A 336 -32.00 23.31 -4.00
C ASP A 336 -32.81 24.61 -4.11
N GLU A 337 -34.09 24.50 -4.51
CA GLU A 337 -35.03 25.64 -4.60
C GLU A 337 -35.33 26.22 -3.21
N TYR A 338 -35.54 25.37 -2.21
CA TYR A 338 -35.72 25.80 -0.82
C TYR A 338 -34.46 26.48 -0.26
N THR A 339 -33.28 25.87 -0.45
CA THR A 339 -32.01 26.44 0.00
C THR A 339 -31.73 27.79 -0.68
N ALA A 340 -31.94 27.89 -1.98
CA ALA A 340 -31.78 29.17 -2.69
C ALA A 340 -32.77 30.24 -2.18
N ALA A 341 -34.01 29.83 -1.82
CA ALA A 341 -34.99 30.75 -1.29
C ALA A 341 -34.62 31.26 0.11
N THR A 342 -34.20 30.37 1.02
CA THR A 342 -33.74 30.77 2.35
C THR A 342 -32.50 31.65 2.30
N GLN A 343 -31.49 31.29 1.48
CA GLN A 343 -30.29 32.11 1.29
C GLN A 343 -30.59 33.50 0.73
N ALA A 344 -31.48 33.56 -0.29
CA ALA A 344 -31.84 34.87 -0.86
C ALA A 344 -32.55 35.78 0.16
N VAL A 345 -33.42 35.23 1.01
CA VAL A 345 -34.12 36.01 2.04
C VAL A 345 -33.15 36.36 3.19
N ASP A 346 -32.31 35.45 3.59
CA ASP A 346 -31.31 35.71 4.62
C ASP A 346 -30.35 36.85 4.21
N ALA A 347 -29.87 36.87 2.98
CA ALA A 347 -29.01 37.93 2.44
C ALA A 347 -29.58 39.33 2.68
N PHE A 348 -30.92 39.50 2.55
CA PHE A 348 -31.57 40.81 2.65
C PHE A 348 -32.13 41.10 4.04
N LEU A 349 -32.53 40.08 4.80
CA LEU A 349 -33.20 40.24 6.08
C LEU A 349 -32.32 39.85 7.30
N GLY A 350 -31.21 39.14 7.08
CA GLY A 350 -30.37 38.60 8.15
C GLY A 350 -31.19 37.65 9.04
N LEU A 351 -31.87 36.69 8.42
CA LEU A 351 -32.64 35.67 9.12
C LEU A 351 -31.78 34.40 9.28
N ASP A 352 -31.53 34.04 10.52
CA ASP A 352 -30.93 32.74 10.81
C ASP A 352 -32.06 31.71 10.92
N THR A 353 -32.25 30.90 9.88
CA THR A 353 -33.31 29.89 9.81
C THR A 353 -32.97 28.64 10.62
N GLU A 354 -31.73 28.50 11.09
CA GLU A 354 -31.24 27.37 11.90
C GLU A 354 -31.21 27.67 13.40
N ALA A 355 -31.48 28.93 13.81
CA ALA A 355 -31.48 29.29 15.19
C ALA A 355 -32.60 28.58 15.99
N GLU A 356 -32.29 28.11 17.20
CA GLU A 356 -33.27 27.42 18.10
C GLU A 356 -34.53 28.23 18.40
N ASP A 357 -34.43 29.57 18.32
CA ASP A 357 -35.54 30.51 18.59
C ASP A 357 -36.18 31.10 17.30
N PHE A 358 -35.92 30.47 16.12
CA PHE A 358 -36.46 30.93 14.85
C PHE A 358 -38.00 30.91 14.83
N ASP A 359 -38.62 32.08 14.65
CA ASP A 359 -40.06 32.25 14.49
C ASP A 359 -40.45 32.47 13.01
N ALA A 360 -40.87 31.39 12.35
CA ALA A 360 -41.32 31.39 10.97
C ALA A 360 -42.46 32.42 10.72
N GLY A 361 -43.33 32.65 11.70
CA GLY A 361 -44.42 33.63 11.57
C GLY A 361 -43.91 35.07 11.57
N ALA A 362 -42.94 35.37 12.44
CA ALA A 362 -42.28 36.68 12.46
C ALA A 362 -41.43 36.89 11.22
N ALA A 363 -40.75 35.87 10.72
CA ALA A 363 -39.98 35.92 9.48
C ALA A 363 -40.87 36.21 8.25
N LEU A 364 -41.98 35.54 8.10
CA LEU A 364 -42.95 35.82 7.02
C LEU A 364 -43.53 37.23 7.10
N ALA A 365 -43.75 37.77 8.31
CA ALA A 365 -44.20 39.16 8.49
C ALA A 365 -43.12 40.15 8.05
N ARG A 366 -41.84 39.87 8.33
CA ARG A 366 -40.69 40.68 7.86
C ARG A 366 -40.57 40.64 6.35
N ILE A 367 -40.67 39.47 5.70
CA ILE A 367 -40.66 39.31 4.27
C ILE A 367 -41.73 40.21 3.61
N LYS A 368 -42.98 40.19 4.11
CA LYS A 368 -44.09 40.98 3.57
C LYS A 368 -43.94 42.49 3.70
N SER A 369 -43.22 42.93 4.71
CA SER A 369 -43.02 44.36 5.00
C SER A 369 -41.68 44.92 4.49
N PHE A 370 -40.85 44.06 3.91
CA PHE A 370 -39.52 44.46 3.48
C PHE A 370 -39.52 45.39 2.26
N VAL A 371 -38.75 46.45 2.34
CA VAL A 371 -38.52 47.39 1.23
C VAL A 371 -37.04 47.41 0.93
N PRO A 372 -36.62 47.13 -0.27
CA PRO A 372 -35.19 47.00 -0.59
C PRO A 372 -34.49 48.38 -0.47
N THR A 373 -33.30 48.35 0.08
CA THR A 373 -32.36 49.48 0.15
C THR A 373 -31.26 49.40 -0.90
N SER A 374 -31.07 48.20 -1.47
CA SER A 374 -30.10 47.91 -2.55
C SER A 374 -30.65 46.81 -3.45
N ASP A 375 -30.12 46.72 -4.68
CA ASP A 375 -30.50 45.69 -5.67
C ASP A 375 -29.76 44.35 -5.40
N THR A 376 -28.74 44.36 -4.55
CA THR A 376 -27.94 43.20 -4.19
C THR A 376 -27.65 43.18 -2.69
N ALA A 377 -27.54 41.99 -2.14
CA ALA A 377 -27.10 41.71 -0.77
C ALA A 377 -26.14 40.56 -0.76
N ALA A 378 -25.33 40.43 0.27
CA ALA A 378 -24.40 39.33 0.44
C ALA A 378 -24.90 38.39 1.55
N VAL A 379 -24.71 37.07 1.37
CA VAL A 379 -24.91 36.06 2.37
C VAL A 379 -23.68 35.16 2.44
N ASP A 380 -23.27 34.85 3.64
CA ASP A 380 -22.16 33.94 3.87
C ASP A 380 -22.72 32.53 4.03
N VAL A 381 -22.28 31.62 3.17
CA VAL A 381 -22.69 30.21 3.15
C VAL A 381 -21.50 29.37 3.52
N GLU A 382 -21.59 28.54 4.54
CA GLU A 382 -20.55 27.63 4.97
C GLU A 382 -20.61 26.32 4.17
N ASP A 383 -19.45 25.88 3.65
CA ASP A 383 -19.27 24.59 2.97
C ASP A 383 -19.11 23.48 4.04
N GLU A 384 -20.00 22.53 4.07
CA GLU A 384 -20.02 21.46 5.10
C GLU A 384 -18.77 20.58 5.14
N GLU A 385 -18.09 20.38 3.99
CA GLU A 385 -16.89 19.54 3.95
C GLU A 385 -15.61 20.27 4.38
N THR A 386 -15.49 21.53 3.98
CA THR A 386 -14.25 22.30 4.17
C THR A 386 -14.36 23.35 5.27
N LEU A 387 -15.58 23.64 5.74
CA LEU A 387 -15.92 24.73 6.66
C LEU A 387 -15.49 26.10 6.12
N ALA A 388 -15.40 26.21 4.80
CA ALA A 388 -15.09 27.45 4.13
C ALA A 388 -16.34 28.30 3.99
N VAL A 389 -16.28 29.52 4.46
CA VAL A 389 -17.36 30.47 4.26
C VAL A 389 -17.22 31.13 2.89
N ASN A 390 -18.21 30.92 2.04
CA ASN A 390 -18.28 31.47 0.71
C ASN A 390 -19.31 32.60 0.69
N THR A 391 -18.89 33.82 0.45
CA THR A 391 -19.81 34.95 0.33
C THR A 391 -20.51 34.88 -1.02
N MET A 392 -21.82 34.61 -1.01
CA MET A 392 -22.67 34.60 -2.21
C MET A 392 -23.42 35.93 -2.34
N THR A 393 -23.68 36.33 -3.59
CA THR A 393 -24.44 37.53 -3.88
C THR A 393 -25.86 37.21 -4.25
N ALA A 394 -26.81 37.65 -3.47
CA ALA A 394 -28.24 37.59 -3.78
C ALA A 394 -28.73 38.87 -4.50
N TYR A 395 -29.64 38.71 -5.44
CA TYR A 395 -30.22 39.78 -6.23
C TYR A 395 -31.69 39.96 -5.87
N TYR A 396 -32.15 41.22 -5.89
CA TYR A 396 -33.50 41.53 -5.46
C TYR A 396 -34.57 41.11 -6.50
N ASP A 397 -34.48 41.56 -7.75
CA ASP A 397 -35.54 41.46 -8.76
C ASP A 397 -35.09 40.65 -10.00
N ALA A 398 -33.83 40.69 -10.40
CA ALA A 398 -33.34 39.99 -11.59
C ALA A 398 -31.94 39.42 -11.43
N LEU A 399 -31.78 38.15 -11.76
CA LEU A 399 -30.48 37.46 -11.82
C LEU A 399 -29.64 37.96 -13.02
N PRO A 400 -28.32 37.99 -12.92
CA PRO A 400 -27.43 38.27 -14.05
C PRO A 400 -27.55 37.16 -15.11
N GLN A 401 -27.30 37.49 -16.39
CA GLN A 401 -27.47 36.58 -17.53
C GLN A 401 -26.54 35.34 -17.46
N ASP A 402 -25.52 35.38 -16.64
CA ASP A 402 -24.52 34.33 -16.44
C ASP A 402 -24.61 33.70 -15.04
N ALA A 403 -25.70 33.91 -14.30
CA ALA A 403 -25.89 33.37 -12.95
C ALA A 403 -25.67 31.86 -12.89
N ASP A 404 -26.20 31.11 -13.89
CA ASP A 404 -26.09 29.64 -13.97
C ASP A 404 -24.63 29.13 -14.07
N LYS A 405 -23.66 30.03 -14.28
CA LYS A 405 -22.23 29.69 -14.44
C LYS A 405 -21.38 30.25 -13.30
N ARG A 406 -22.00 30.84 -12.31
CA ARG A 406 -21.33 31.51 -11.23
C ARG A 406 -21.69 30.85 -9.91
N ASP A 407 -20.67 30.36 -9.24
CA ASP A 407 -20.79 29.72 -7.94
C ASP A 407 -20.92 30.75 -6.80
N ASP A 408 -20.72 32.05 -7.07
CA ASP A 408 -20.80 33.16 -6.14
C ASP A 408 -22.17 33.90 -6.17
N VAL A 409 -23.18 33.34 -6.82
CA VAL A 409 -24.51 33.94 -6.98
C VAL A 409 -25.58 32.99 -6.45
N VAL A 410 -26.46 33.50 -5.57
CA VAL A 410 -27.66 32.76 -5.15
C VAL A 410 -28.58 32.58 -6.33
N GLN A 411 -28.99 31.35 -6.63
CA GLN A 411 -29.70 30.98 -7.87
C GLN A 411 -31.19 31.37 -7.87
N MET A 412 -31.61 32.19 -6.93
CA MET A 412 -32.97 32.70 -6.82
C MET A 412 -32.97 34.19 -6.46
N THR A 413 -33.92 34.96 -7.02
CA THR A 413 -34.09 36.36 -6.63
C THR A 413 -34.84 36.49 -5.29
N TYR A 414 -34.65 37.62 -4.56
CA TYR A 414 -35.41 37.82 -3.33
C TYR A 414 -36.92 37.79 -3.58
N VAL A 415 -37.42 38.38 -4.68
CA VAL A 415 -38.85 38.43 -4.99
C VAL A 415 -39.42 37.02 -5.21
N ASP A 416 -38.70 36.17 -5.96
CA ASP A 416 -39.14 34.80 -6.18
C ASP A 416 -39.04 33.98 -4.88
N ALA A 417 -37.97 34.15 -4.08
CA ALA A 417 -37.77 33.51 -2.80
C ALA A 417 -38.86 33.90 -1.79
N ALA A 418 -39.19 35.17 -1.71
CA ALA A 418 -40.31 35.62 -0.86
C ALA A 418 -41.63 34.99 -1.27
N ALA A 419 -41.93 34.93 -2.56
CA ALA A 419 -43.14 34.27 -3.08
C ALA A 419 -43.14 32.75 -2.79
N TYR A 420 -41.99 32.11 -2.92
CA TYR A 420 -41.82 30.68 -2.61
C TYR A 420 -42.08 30.39 -1.13
N LEU A 421 -41.45 31.15 -0.21
CA LEU A 421 -41.57 30.96 1.23
C LEU A 421 -42.98 31.40 1.77
N GLU A 422 -43.62 32.37 1.14
CA GLU A 422 -45.02 32.69 1.41
C GLU A 422 -45.98 31.55 1.05
N ALA A 423 -45.68 30.79 0.00
CA ALA A 423 -46.51 29.69 -0.45
C ALA A 423 -46.24 28.37 0.31
N ASN A 424 -44.99 28.07 0.61
CA ASN A 424 -44.55 26.79 1.15
C ASN A 424 -44.16 26.85 2.64
N GLY A 425 -43.92 28.06 3.20
CA GLY A 425 -43.40 28.22 4.57
C GLY A 425 -41.87 28.01 4.64
N PHE A 426 -41.36 27.86 5.87
CA PHE A 426 -39.94 27.59 6.19
C PHE A 426 -39.73 26.15 6.57
N GLU A 427 -40.57 25.23 6.10
CA GLU A 427 -40.34 23.80 6.29
C GLU A 427 -39.57 23.26 5.11
N ALA A 428 -38.44 22.60 5.41
CA ALA A 428 -37.66 21.94 4.34
C ALA A 428 -38.48 20.82 3.69
N PRO A 429 -38.30 20.56 2.36
CA PRO A 429 -39.02 19.51 1.65
C PRO A 429 -38.83 18.14 2.30
N ASP A 430 -39.94 17.42 2.62
CA ASP A 430 -39.83 16.04 3.13
C ASP A 430 -39.47 15.10 1.99
N PRO A 431 -38.33 14.37 2.05
CA PRO A 431 -37.95 13.42 1.03
C PRO A 431 -38.98 12.33 0.78
N ALA A 432 -39.85 12.00 1.77
CA ALA A 432 -40.89 10.98 1.61
C ALA A 432 -41.99 11.38 0.63
N ASP A 433 -42.19 12.68 0.36
CA ASP A 433 -43.21 13.20 -0.55
C ASP A 433 -42.83 12.98 -2.03
N TYR A 434 -41.55 12.77 -2.33
CA TYR A 434 -41.02 12.67 -3.70
C TYR A 434 -40.83 11.23 -4.17
N GLY A 435 -40.94 10.23 -3.27
CA GLY A 435 -40.77 8.83 -3.64
C GLY A 435 -40.74 7.86 -2.45
N VAL A 436 -40.31 6.63 -2.68
CA VAL A 436 -40.15 5.68 -1.58
C VAL A 436 -38.85 5.99 -0.87
N TRP A 437 -38.98 6.70 0.24
CA TRP A 437 -37.85 7.04 1.09
C TRP A 437 -37.45 5.88 2.01
N VAL A 438 -36.16 5.57 2.05
CA VAL A 438 -35.57 4.60 2.98
C VAL A 438 -34.68 5.35 3.94
N PRO A 439 -35.09 5.51 5.20
CA PRO A 439 -34.28 6.22 6.19
C PRO A 439 -32.96 5.51 6.44
N GLY A 440 -31.91 6.28 6.71
CA GLY A 440 -30.59 5.78 7.01
C GLY A 440 -30.51 5.01 8.31
N VAL A 441 -29.40 4.30 8.51
CA VAL A 441 -29.18 3.50 9.73
C VAL A 441 -29.21 4.38 11.00
N PRO A 442 -28.59 5.57 11.04
CA PRO A 442 -28.64 6.45 12.20
C PRO A 442 -30.10 6.83 12.58
N VAL A 443 -30.90 7.22 11.59
CA VAL A 443 -32.30 7.60 11.78
C VAL A 443 -33.12 6.42 12.32
N LEU A 444 -32.96 5.23 11.74
CA LEU A 444 -33.65 4.02 12.20
C LEU A 444 -33.28 3.65 13.64
N VAL A 445 -31.99 3.75 13.98
CA VAL A 445 -31.49 3.45 15.32
C VAL A 445 -31.92 4.55 16.30
N GLY A 446 -31.90 5.83 15.94
CA GLY A 446 -32.36 6.95 16.72
C GLY A 446 -33.82 6.80 17.10
N ASN A 447 -34.71 6.60 16.12
CA ASN A 447 -36.13 6.36 16.34
C ASN A 447 -36.41 5.15 17.24
N ALA A 448 -35.62 4.09 17.12
CA ALA A 448 -35.74 2.91 17.98
C ALA A 448 -35.30 3.19 19.41
N LEU A 449 -34.27 3.97 19.66
CA LEU A 449 -33.79 4.37 20.97
C LEU A 449 -34.78 5.32 21.66
N GLU A 450 -35.28 6.28 20.91
CA GLU A 450 -36.31 7.23 21.41
C GLU A 450 -37.59 6.49 21.80
N SER A 451 -38.07 5.58 20.93
CA SER A 451 -39.24 4.75 21.24
C SER A 451 -39.05 3.84 22.45
N ALA A 452 -37.80 3.41 22.72
CA ALA A 452 -37.43 2.61 23.88
C ALA A 452 -37.23 3.44 25.16
N GLY A 453 -37.26 4.78 25.09
CA GLY A 453 -36.97 5.68 26.19
C GLY A 453 -35.54 5.57 26.70
N ALA A 454 -34.56 5.43 25.79
CA ALA A 454 -33.16 5.33 26.15
C ALA A 454 -32.66 6.62 26.79
N ALA A 455 -31.70 6.52 27.70
CA ALA A 455 -31.10 7.70 28.32
C ALA A 455 -30.15 8.40 27.29
N ASP A 456 -30.05 9.73 27.36
CA ASP A 456 -29.30 10.57 26.40
C ASP A 456 -27.86 10.11 26.21
N TRP A 457 -27.16 9.76 27.30
CA TRP A 457 -25.79 9.23 27.22
C TRP A 457 -25.69 7.91 26.43
N LEU A 458 -26.74 7.07 26.47
CA LEU A 458 -26.79 5.80 25.77
C LEU A 458 -27.10 6.02 24.29
N SER A 459 -27.97 6.96 23.98
CA SER A 459 -28.29 7.38 22.62
C SER A 459 -27.05 7.97 21.94
N GLY A 460 -26.32 8.89 22.58
CA GLY A 460 -25.07 9.44 22.10
C GLY A 460 -23.99 8.37 21.93
N LEU A 461 -23.81 7.45 22.88
CA LEU A 461 -22.86 6.35 22.71
C LEU A 461 -23.18 5.49 21.48
N ILE A 462 -24.45 5.20 21.26
CA ILE A 462 -24.84 4.32 20.14
C ILE A 462 -24.80 5.08 18.82
N LEU A 463 -25.34 6.29 18.74
CA LEU A 463 -25.38 7.08 17.51
C LEU A 463 -24.00 7.64 17.16
N ASP A 464 -23.43 8.46 18.05
CA ASP A 464 -22.20 9.21 17.75
C ASP A 464 -20.93 8.36 17.96
N GLY A 465 -20.96 7.43 18.94
CA GLY A 465 -19.82 6.55 19.21
C GLY A 465 -19.77 5.33 18.29
N ILE A 466 -20.87 4.59 18.13
CA ILE A 466 -20.89 3.30 17.42
C ILE A 466 -21.35 3.48 15.98
N VAL A 467 -22.51 4.06 15.72
CA VAL A 467 -23.08 4.15 14.38
C VAL A 467 -22.26 5.09 13.51
N ALA A 468 -21.90 6.27 14.01
CA ALA A 468 -21.01 7.19 13.31
C ALA A 468 -19.63 6.57 13.06
N GLY A 469 -19.06 5.87 14.08
CA GLY A 469 -17.77 5.18 13.90
C GLY A 469 -17.79 4.03 12.88
N VAL A 470 -18.90 3.28 12.81
CA VAL A 470 -19.11 2.25 11.79
C VAL A 470 -19.36 2.90 10.43
N GLY A 471 -20.15 3.97 10.38
CA GLY A 471 -20.45 4.75 9.18
C GLY A 471 -19.19 5.29 8.54
N ALA A 472 -18.33 5.93 9.32
CA ALA A 472 -17.05 6.45 8.85
C ALA A 472 -16.14 5.37 8.20
N VAL A 473 -16.23 4.10 8.62
CA VAL A 473 -15.50 3.00 8.01
C VAL A 473 -16.19 2.49 6.75
N LEU A 474 -17.50 2.20 6.86
CA LEU A 474 -18.24 1.55 5.79
C LEU A 474 -18.60 2.52 4.66
N GLY A 475 -18.69 3.82 4.94
CA GLY A 475 -18.89 4.87 3.95
C GLY A 475 -17.78 4.89 2.90
N PHE A 476 -16.52 4.67 3.28
CA PHE A 476 -15.39 4.61 2.34
C PHE A 476 -15.21 3.26 1.62
N VAL A 477 -15.90 2.22 2.05
CA VAL A 477 -15.75 0.88 1.45
C VAL A 477 -16.08 0.84 -0.04
N PRO A 478 -17.16 1.48 -0.54
CA PRO A 478 -17.48 1.46 -1.96
C PRO A 478 -16.36 2.00 -2.83
N GLN A 479 -15.82 3.17 -2.51
CA GLN A 479 -14.70 3.80 -3.20
C GLN A 479 -13.45 2.90 -3.22
N MET A 480 -13.16 2.28 -2.07
CA MET A 480 -12.04 1.36 -1.92
C MET A 480 -12.22 0.08 -2.75
N LEU A 481 -13.44 -0.43 -2.87
CA LEU A 481 -13.72 -1.60 -3.69
C LEU A 481 -13.52 -1.30 -5.18
N VAL A 482 -13.96 -0.12 -5.66
CA VAL A 482 -13.70 0.33 -7.03
C VAL A 482 -12.20 0.44 -7.29
N LEU A 483 -11.45 1.04 -6.37
CA LEU A 483 -9.98 1.13 -6.47
C LEU A 483 -9.34 -0.26 -6.52
N PHE A 484 -9.72 -1.17 -5.62
CA PHE A 484 -9.18 -2.53 -5.59
C PHE A 484 -9.54 -3.33 -6.85
N LEU A 485 -10.72 -3.11 -7.43
CA LEU A 485 -11.14 -3.73 -8.68
C LEU A 485 -10.19 -3.33 -9.83
N LEU A 486 -9.96 -2.03 -10.00
CA LEU A 486 -9.10 -1.49 -11.05
C LEU A 486 -7.64 -1.91 -10.86
N LEU A 487 -7.13 -1.85 -9.62
CA LEU A 487 -5.77 -2.30 -9.31
C LEU A 487 -5.60 -3.81 -9.51
N ALA A 488 -6.58 -4.63 -9.10
CA ALA A 488 -6.55 -6.08 -9.34
C ALA A 488 -6.56 -6.40 -10.84
N PHE A 489 -7.30 -5.63 -11.64
CA PHE A 489 -7.27 -5.75 -13.10
C PHE A 489 -5.88 -5.44 -13.67
N LEU A 490 -5.27 -4.31 -13.29
CA LEU A 490 -3.94 -3.91 -13.77
C LEU A 490 -2.83 -4.89 -13.33
N GLU A 491 -2.95 -5.45 -12.14
CA GLU A 491 -2.05 -6.48 -11.63
C GLU A 491 -2.21 -7.78 -12.41
N ALA A 492 -3.44 -8.25 -12.56
CA ALA A 492 -3.75 -9.49 -13.22
C ALA A 492 -3.45 -9.47 -14.73
N CYS A 493 -3.59 -8.34 -15.44
CA CYS A 493 -3.19 -8.23 -16.83
C CYS A 493 -1.66 -8.14 -17.03
N GLY A 494 -0.88 -7.98 -15.95
CA GLY A 494 0.58 -7.90 -15.98
C GLY A 494 1.17 -6.50 -16.22
N TYR A 495 0.34 -5.44 -16.20
CA TYR A 495 0.80 -4.05 -16.39
C TYR A 495 1.68 -3.54 -15.26
N MET A 496 1.35 -3.91 -14.00
CA MET A 496 2.11 -3.45 -12.82
C MET A 496 3.58 -3.89 -12.83
N ALA A 497 3.88 -5.06 -13.40
CA ALA A 497 5.25 -5.56 -13.56
C ALA A 497 6.10 -4.64 -14.45
N ARG A 498 5.51 -4.09 -15.53
CA ARG A 498 6.19 -3.19 -16.48
C ARG A 498 6.52 -1.85 -15.84
N ILE A 499 5.60 -1.33 -15.06
CA ILE A 499 5.80 -0.08 -14.33
C ILE A 499 6.94 -0.22 -13.32
N ALA A 500 6.93 -1.30 -12.54
CA ALA A 500 8.00 -1.57 -11.60
C ALA A 500 9.37 -1.64 -12.31
N PHE A 501 9.43 -2.22 -13.51
CA PHE A 501 10.64 -2.28 -14.33
C PHE A 501 11.11 -0.88 -14.79
N VAL A 502 10.21 -0.04 -15.31
CA VAL A 502 10.56 1.32 -15.78
C VAL A 502 11.09 2.19 -14.63
N LEU A 503 10.50 2.06 -13.46
CA LEU A 503 10.81 2.89 -12.29
C LEU A 503 11.96 2.37 -11.44
N ASP A 504 12.34 1.11 -11.58
CA ASP A 504 13.45 0.49 -10.83
C ASP A 504 14.74 1.30 -10.95
N ARG A 505 15.07 1.77 -12.16
CA ARG A 505 16.25 2.59 -12.41
C ARG A 505 16.28 3.90 -11.64
N ILE A 506 15.09 4.49 -11.38
CA ILE A 506 14.97 5.76 -10.65
C ILE A 506 15.10 5.47 -9.16
N PHE A 507 14.34 4.50 -8.66
CA PHE A 507 14.26 4.19 -7.23
C PHE A 507 15.55 3.59 -6.67
N ARG A 508 16.29 2.80 -7.43
CA ARG A 508 17.62 2.30 -7.04
C ARG A 508 18.60 3.41 -6.68
N ARG A 509 18.54 4.55 -7.37
CA ARG A 509 19.39 5.71 -7.04
C ARG A 509 19.13 6.23 -5.62
N PHE A 510 17.91 6.07 -5.12
CA PHE A 510 17.49 6.46 -3.78
C PHE A 510 17.59 5.31 -2.76
N GLY A 511 18.09 4.14 -3.19
CA GLY A 511 18.25 2.98 -2.31
C GLY A 511 16.99 2.16 -2.06
N LEU A 512 15.94 2.39 -2.83
CA LEU A 512 14.70 1.63 -2.83
C LEU A 512 14.62 0.76 -4.09
N SER A 513 13.92 -0.37 -4.01
CA SER A 513 13.65 -1.19 -5.20
C SER A 513 12.56 -0.54 -6.05
N GLY A 514 12.53 -0.79 -7.35
CA GLY A 514 11.48 -0.30 -8.24
C GLY A 514 10.08 -0.76 -7.84
N LYS A 515 9.98 -1.92 -7.17
CA LYS A 515 8.73 -2.42 -6.60
C LYS A 515 8.17 -1.53 -5.49
N SER A 516 9.02 -0.73 -4.81
CA SER A 516 8.61 0.19 -3.73
C SER A 516 7.73 1.34 -4.22
N PHE A 517 7.82 1.68 -5.50
CA PHE A 517 7.00 2.74 -6.08
C PHE A 517 5.50 2.40 -6.10
N ILE A 518 5.15 1.13 -6.34
CA ILE A 518 3.75 0.69 -6.40
C ILE A 518 3.01 0.97 -5.10
N PRO A 519 3.51 0.54 -3.92
CA PRO A 519 2.96 0.92 -2.63
C PRO A 519 2.82 2.42 -2.41
N MET A 520 3.83 3.20 -2.78
CA MET A 520 3.83 4.66 -2.59
C MET A 520 2.77 5.34 -3.44
N LEU A 521 2.64 4.91 -4.69
CA LEU A 521 1.62 5.44 -5.58
C LEU A 521 0.21 5.11 -5.09
N ILE A 522 -0.06 3.84 -4.77
CA ILE A 522 -1.35 3.43 -4.21
C ILE A 522 -1.65 4.21 -2.92
N GLY A 523 -0.61 4.55 -2.15
CA GLY A 523 -0.67 5.37 -0.95
C GLY A 523 -1.20 6.78 -1.17
N THR A 524 -1.10 7.34 -2.39
CA THR A 524 -1.69 8.66 -2.70
C THR A 524 -3.22 8.64 -2.65
N GLY A 525 -3.84 7.52 -2.99
CA GLY A 525 -5.28 7.33 -2.80
C GLY A 525 -5.61 7.00 -1.35
N CYS A 526 -5.03 5.93 -0.83
CA CYS A 526 -5.20 5.52 0.56
C CYS A 526 -3.95 4.79 1.08
N GLY A 527 -3.51 5.15 2.30
CA GLY A 527 -2.33 4.55 2.94
C GLY A 527 -2.46 3.06 3.22
N ILE A 528 -3.68 2.56 3.47
CA ILE A 528 -3.92 1.15 3.83
C ILE A 528 -3.57 0.21 2.67
N PRO A 529 -4.19 0.34 1.47
CA PRO A 529 -3.82 -0.50 0.33
C PRO A 529 -2.38 -0.24 -0.13
N GLY A 530 -1.87 0.99 0.03
CA GLY A 530 -0.47 1.31 -0.21
C GLY A 530 0.47 0.44 0.62
N VAL A 531 0.27 0.37 1.93
CA VAL A 531 1.05 -0.49 2.82
C VAL A 531 0.85 -1.97 2.48
N MET A 532 -0.37 -2.41 2.20
CA MET A 532 -0.65 -3.81 1.84
C MET A 532 0.01 -4.24 0.53
N ALA A 533 0.18 -3.33 -0.43
CA ALA A 533 0.86 -3.60 -1.69
C ALA A 533 2.36 -3.90 -1.52
N SER A 534 2.95 -3.53 -0.38
CA SER A 534 4.36 -3.86 -0.06
C SER A 534 4.67 -5.36 -0.03
N ARG A 535 3.65 -6.22 0.01
CA ARG A 535 3.80 -7.69 -0.09
C ARG A 535 4.46 -8.15 -1.38
N THR A 536 4.37 -7.35 -2.44
CA THR A 536 5.01 -7.64 -3.72
C THR A 536 6.52 -7.46 -3.68
N ILE A 537 7.06 -6.90 -2.59
CA ILE A 537 8.49 -6.69 -2.38
C ILE A 537 9.06 -7.90 -1.66
N GLU A 538 9.93 -8.65 -2.32
CA GLU A 538 10.52 -9.89 -1.81
C GLU A 538 11.56 -9.62 -0.72
N ASN A 539 12.40 -8.60 -0.92
CA ASN A 539 13.42 -8.23 0.05
C ASN A 539 12.78 -7.62 1.30
N GLU A 540 12.95 -8.25 2.45
CA GLU A 540 12.33 -7.83 3.71
C GLU A 540 12.79 -6.43 4.16
N ARG A 541 14.05 -6.06 3.90
CA ARG A 541 14.59 -4.72 4.23
C ARG A 541 13.91 -3.64 3.40
N ASP A 542 13.85 -3.83 2.08
CA ASP A 542 13.21 -2.91 1.15
C ASP A 542 11.70 -2.81 1.45
N ARG A 543 11.07 -3.93 1.77
CA ARG A 543 9.66 -3.97 2.19
C ARG A 543 9.42 -3.15 3.44
N ARG A 544 10.24 -3.34 4.48
CA ARG A 544 10.14 -2.56 5.73
C ARG A 544 10.37 -1.06 5.50
N MET A 545 11.38 -0.69 4.72
CA MET A 545 11.63 0.70 4.35
C MET A 545 10.44 1.30 3.61
N THR A 546 9.89 0.57 2.65
CA THR A 546 8.71 1.00 1.89
C THR A 546 7.50 1.20 2.79
N ILE A 547 7.21 0.26 3.71
CA ILE A 547 6.11 0.39 4.67
C ILE A 547 6.27 1.65 5.53
N MET A 548 7.49 1.95 5.99
CA MET A 548 7.78 3.11 6.82
C MET A 548 7.60 4.45 6.10
N THR A 549 7.78 4.48 4.79
CA THR A 549 7.82 5.72 4.00
C THR A 549 6.57 5.95 3.14
N THR A 550 5.81 4.90 2.83
CA THR A 550 4.62 4.97 1.95
C THR A 550 3.57 5.98 2.42
N THR A 551 3.39 6.14 3.73
CA THR A 551 2.35 7.01 4.30
C THR A 551 2.75 8.48 4.43
N PHE A 552 3.96 8.86 4.03
CA PHE A 552 4.38 10.28 3.97
C PHE A 552 3.69 11.05 2.87
N ILE A 553 3.31 10.37 1.78
CA ILE A 553 2.57 11.03 0.71
C ILE A 553 1.13 11.32 1.17
N PRO A 554 0.54 12.47 0.81
CA PRO A 554 -0.85 12.77 1.13
C PRO A 554 -1.79 11.72 0.51
N CYS A 555 -2.70 11.19 1.31
CA CYS A 555 -3.83 10.36 0.84
C CYS A 555 -5.11 11.20 0.75
N GLY A 556 -6.17 10.67 0.15
CA GLY A 556 -7.46 11.36 0.00
C GLY A 556 -7.99 11.96 1.30
N ALA A 557 -7.93 11.21 2.40
CA ALA A 557 -8.35 11.65 3.73
C ALA A 557 -7.55 12.83 4.32
N LYS A 558 -6.41 13.18 3.75
CA LYS A 558 -5.62 14.36 4.16
C LYS A 558 -5.95 15.60 3.34
N VAL A 559 -6.66 15.47 2.21
CA VAL A 559 -6.94 16.58 1.29
C VAL A 559 -7.84 17.64 1.93
N PRO A 560 -8.98 17.31 2.59
CA PRO A 560 -9.82 18.30 3.25
C PRO A 560 -9.06 19.11 4.30
N PHE A 561 -8.25 18.44 5.12
CA PHE A 561 -7.41 19.11 6.11
C PHE A 561 -6.39 20.06 5.47
N ILE A 562 -5.74 19.66 4.36
CA ILE A 562 -4.81 20.53 3.62
C ILE A 562 -5.55 21.72 3.03
N ALA A 563 -6.76 21.51 2.49
CA ALA A 563 -7.60 22.57 1.93
C ALA A 563 -8.06 23.56 3.02
N MET A 564 -8.50 23.06 4.18
CA MET A 564 -8.89 23.89 5.31
C MET A 564 -7.76 24.83 5.78
N ILE A 565 -6.54 24.28 5.98
CA ILE A 565 -5.39 25.10 6.37
C ILE A 565 -5.01 26.11 5.27
N ALA A 566 -5.08 25.70 4.00
CA ALA A 566 -4.82 26.59 2.87
C ALA A 566 -5.87 27.71 2.76
N GLY A 567 -7.14 27.40 3.00
CA GLY A 567 -8.26 28.36 3.01
C GLY A 567 -8.17 29.33 4.16
N ALA A 568 -8.17 28.82 5.37
CA ALA A 568 -8.24 29.63 6.60
C ALA A 568 -7.07 30.61 6.77
N ILE A 569 -5.86 30.23 6.39
CA ILE A 569 -4.64 30.98 6.74
C ILE A 569 -3.90 31.54 5.53
N PHE A 570 -4.05 30.90 4.37
CA PHE A 570 -3.32 31.29 3.15
C PHE A 570 -4.23 31.76 2.00
N GLY A 571 -5.50 32.09 2.31
CA GLY A 571 -6.47 32.60 1.33
C GLY A 571 -6.70 31.68 0.14
N GLY A 572 -6.79 30.38 0.37
CA GLY A 572 -7.04 29.37 -0.68
C GLY A 572 -5.86 29.10 -1.61
N SER A 573 -4.62 29.41 -1.20
CA SER A 573 -3.45 29.28 -2.04
C SER A 573 -3.16 27.85 -2.51
N ALA A 574 -3.33 27.58 -3.80
CA ALA A 574 -3.00 26.32 -4.45
C ALA A 574 -1.53 25.89 -4.26
N TRP A 575 -0.62 26.84 -4.02
CA TRP A 575 0.80 26.55 -3.74
C TRP A 575 0.99 25.79 -2.41
N VAL A 576 0.18 26.09 -1.39
CA VAL A 576 0.24 25.38 -0.09
C VAL A 576 -0.16 23.93 -0.27
N SER A 577 -1.30 23.68 -0.93
CA SER A 577 -1.78 22.33 -1.22
C SER A 577 -0.79 21.55 -2.08
N THR A 578 -0.26 22.16 -3.14
CA THR A 578 0.74 21.53 -4.01
C THR A 578 2.04 21.21 -3.25
N SER A 579 2.50 22.12 -2.38
CA SER A 579 3.73 21.95 -1.59
C SER A 579 3.64 20.75 -0.64
N ALA A 580 2.47 20.42 -0.13
CA ALA A 580 2.26 19.25 0.74
C ALA A 580 2.64 17.93 0.03
N TYR A 581 2.28 17.79 -1.26
CA TYR A 581 2.69 16.61 -2.04
C TYR A 581 4.19 16.57 -2.27
N PHE A 582 4.82 17.71 -2.60
CA PHE A 582 6.27 17.76 -2.78
C PHE A 582 7.04 17.47 -1.49
N ILE A 583 6.55 17.93 -0.34
CA ILE A 583 7.14 17.61 0.97
C ILE A 583 7.01 16.11 1.25
N GLY A 584 5.86 15.49 0.98
CA GLY A 584 5.67 14.06 1.11
C GLY A 584 6.66 13.26 0.25
N MET A 585 6.83 13.63 -1.02
CA MET A 585 7.79 13.01 -1.93
C MET A 585 9.24 13.21 -1.45
N ALA A 586 9.61 14.42 -1.04
CA ALA A 586 10.94 14.71 -0.50
C ALA A 586 11.21 13.90 0.79
N ALA A 587 10.22 13.79 1.67
CA ALA A 587 10.30 12.98 2.88
C ALA A 587 10.58 11.50 2.58
N ILE A 588 9.93 10.92 1.56
CA ILE A 588 10.17 9.55 1.10
C ILE A 588 11.63 9.38 0.64
N VAL A 589 12.10 10.27 -0.23
CA VAL A 589 13.47 10.22 -0.80
C VAL A 589 14.52 10.38 0.31
N ILE A 590 14.38 11.39 1.16
CA ILE A 590 15.31 11.68 2.27
C ILE A 590 15.34 10.49 3.23
N SER A 591 14.17 9.99 3.65
CA SER A 591 14.07 8.83 4.55
C SER A 591 14.65 7.56 3.92
N GLY A 592 14.39 7.31 2.63
CA GLY A 592 14.94 6.16 1.91
C GLY A 592 16.47 6.16 1.93
N ILE A 593 17.09 7.31 1.58
CA ILE A 593 18.55 7.47 1.60
C ILE A 593 19.12 7.34 3.02
N MET A 594 18.48 7.97 4.01
CA MET A 594 18.92 7.92 5.41
C MET A 594 18.84 6.49 5.98
N LEU A 595 17.72 5.82 5.81
CA LEU A 595 17.50 4.47 6.32
C LEU A 595 18.48 3.47 5.68
N LYS A 596 18.70 3.52 4.37
CA LYS A 596 19.66 2.66 3.67
C LYS A 596 21.08 2.74 4.26
N LYS A 597 21.49 3.91 4.76
CA LYS A 597 22.83 4.13 5.34
C LYS A 597 22.94 3.68 6.80
N THR A 598 21.87 3.17 7.40
CA THR A 598 21.89 2.59 8.74
C THR A 598 22.26 1.10 8.68
N LYS A 599 22.89 0.57 9.74
CA LYS A 599 23.24 -0.86 9.84
C LYS A 599 22.02 -1.80 9.71
N MET A 600 20.82 -1.31 10.02
CA MET A 600 19.59 -2.12 9.99
C MET A 600 19.06 -2.34 8.58
N PHE A 601 19.33 -1.41 7.65
CA PHE A 601 18.82 -1.42 6.28
C PHE A 601 19.93 -1.36 5.23
N SER A 602 21.21 -1.43 5.65
CA SER A 602 22.33 -1.47 4.71
C SER A 602 22.33 -2.79 3.92
N GLY A 603 22.64 -2.75 2.64
CA GLY A 603 22.68 -3.85 1.71
C GLY A 603 22.30 -3.38 0.31
N GLU A 604 22.71 -4.08 -0.73
CA GLU A 604 22.25 -3.78 -2.07
C GLU A 604 20.76 -4.05 -2.23
N PRO A 605 20.01 -3.18 -2.93
CA PRO A 605 18.64 -3.49 -3.30
C PRO A 605 18.66 -4.76 -4.15
N ALA A 606 17.72 -5.68 -3.87
CA ALA A 606 17.61 -6.92 -4.63
C ALA A 606 17.61 -6.61 -6.14
N PRO A 607 18.40 -7.34 -6.96
CA PRO A 607 18.39 -7.13 -8.39
C PRO A 607 16.96 -7.34 -8.89
N PHE A 608 16.47 -6.40 -9.70
CA PHE A 608 15.14 -6.49 -10.29
C PHE A 608 15.15 -7.56 -11.39
N VAL A 609 15.07 -8.81 -10.97
CA VAL A 609 14.91 -9.96 -11.86
C VAL A 609 13.44 -10.34 -11.85
N MET A 610 12.62 -9.65 -12.63
CA MET A 610 11.21 -9.98 -12.79
C MET A 610 10.92 -10.31 -14.26
N GLU A 611 10.36 -11.49 -14.49
CA GLU A 611 9.79 -11.81 -15.79
C GLU A 611 8.63 -10.85 -16.05
N LEU A 612 8.60 -10.27 -17.23
CA LEU A 612 7.43 -9.56 -17.70
C LEU A 612 6.44 -10.63 -18.21
N PRO A 613 5.41 -11.01 -17.42
CA PRO A 613 4.47 -12.03 -17.85
C PRO A 613 3.76 -11.54 -19.11
N ALA A 614 3.44 -12.46 -20.07
CA ALA A 614 2.70 -12.06 -21.27
C ALA A 614 1.38 -11.39 -20.87
N TYR A 615 0.98 -10.34 -21.61
CA TYR A 615 -0.33 -9.75 -21.38
C TYR A 615 -1.45 -10.76 -21.63
N HIS A 616 -2.37 -10.82 -20.71
CA HIS A 616 -3.57 -11.64 -20.86
C HIS A 616 -4.78 -10.92 -20.26
N TRP A 617 -5.95 -11.19 -20.83
CA TRP A 617 -7.18 -10.71 -20.22
C TRP A 617 -7.45 -11.50 -18.94
N PRO A 618 -7.55 -10.82 -17.80
CA PRO A 618 -7.86 -11.50 -16.54
C PRO A 618 -9.30 -12.01 -16.57
N THR A 619 -9.53 -13.17 -15.94
CA THR A 619 -10.89 -13.67 -15.75
C THR A 619 -11.61 -12.80 -14.73
N LEU A 620 -12.84 -12.38 -15.05
CA LEU A 620 -13.64 -11.50 -14.19
C LEU A 620 -13.77 -12.07 -12.75
N GLY A 621 -13.95 -13.39 -12.64
CA GLY A 621 -14.05 -14.05 -11.34
C GLY A 621 -12.80 -13.90 -10.48
N ASN A 622 -11.59 -13.94 -11.05
CA ASN A 622 -10.35 -13.75 -10.30
C ASN A 622 -10.19 -12.30 -9.83
N VAL A 623 -10.56 -11.34 -10.67
CA VAL A 623 -10.49 -9.91 -10.35
C VAL A 623 -11.47 -9.58 -9.22
N LEU A 624 -12.74 -10.02 -9.33
CA LEU A 624 -13.76 -9.81 -8.30
C LEU A 624 -13.40 -10.49 -6.98
N ARG A 625 -12.85 -11.71 -7.05
CA ARG A 625 -12.40 -12.40 -5.84
C ARG A 625 -11.24 -11.67 -5.16
N SER A 626 -10.25 -11.22 -5.92
CA SER A 626 -9.12 -10.44 -5.39
C SER A 626 -9.59 -9.11 -4.77
N MET A 627 -10.52 -8.42 -5.43
CA MET A 627 -11.17 -7.22 -4.91
C MET A 627 -11.85 -7.51 -3.57
N TRP A 628 -12.70 -8.54 -3.51
CA TRP A 628 -13.45 -8.89 -2.31
C TRP A 628 -12.56 -9.34 -1.14
N GLU A 629 -11.55 -10.17 -1.40
CA GLU A 629 -10.59 -10.62 -0.37
C GLU A 629 -9.85 -9.43 0.26
N ARG A 630 -9.46 -8.43 -0.54
CA ARG A 630 -8.83 -7.19 -0.07
C ARG A 630 -9.81 -6.32 0.71
N GLY A 631 -11.00 -6.10 0.17
CA GLY A 631 -12.08 -5.32 0.81
C GLY A 631 -12.53 -5.94 2.13
N TRP A 632 -12.80 -7.23 2.17
CA TRP A 632 -13.20 -7.93 3.39
C TRP A 632 -12.11 -7.92 4.47
N SER A 633 -10.86 -8.07 4.05
CA SER A 633 -9.71 -7.95 4.96
C SER A 633 -9.60 -6.55 5.57
N PHE A 634 -9.96 -5.51 4.81
CA PHE A 634 -10.04 -4.13 5.28
C PHE A 634 -11.18 -3.97 6.30
N ILE A 635 -12.41 -4.30 5.93
CA ILE A 635 -13.61 -4.17 6.79
C ILE A 635 -13.40 -4.87 8.14
N LYS A 636 -12.95 -6.12 8.12
CA LYS A 636 -12.80 -6.91 9.36
C LYS A 636 -11.74 -6.35 10.31
N LYS A 637 -10.66 -5.76 9.81
CA LYS A 637 -9.52 -5.36 10.64
C LYS A 637 -9.50 -3.87 10.94
N ALA A 638 -9.77 -3.03 9.95
CA ALA A 638 -9.86 -1.60 10.17
C ALA A 638 -11.10 -1.25 10.99
N GLY A 639 -12.25 -1.86 10.68
CA GLY A 639 -13.50 -1.59 11.36
C GLY A 639 -13.45 -1.81 12.87
N THR A 640 -12.82 -2.90 13.34
CA THR A 640 -12.70 -3.14 14.81
C THR A 640 -11.81 -2.12 15.51
N ILE A 641 -10.71 -1.72 14.91
CA ILE A 641 -9.78 -0.76 15.53
C ILE A 641 -10.41 0.62 15.53
N ILE A 642 -11.01 1.03 14.42
CA ILE A 642 -11.66 2.35 14.30
C ILE A 642 -12.85 2.43 15.25
N LEU A 643 -13.73 1.42 15.30
CA LEU A 643 -14.86 1.39 16.22
C LEU A 643 -14.44 1.57 17.69
N LEU A 644 -13.41 0.84 18.14
CA LEU A 644 -12.92 1.00 19.51
C LEU A 644 -12.32 2.40 19.74
N SER A 645 -11.68 2.96 18.72
CA SER A 645 -11.08 4.29 18.81
C SER A 645 -12.13 5.39 18.81
N THR A 646 -13.19 5.28 18.01
CA THR A 646 -14.29 6.26 17.99
C THR A 646 -15.06 6.25 19.31
N ILE A 647 -15.36 5.09 19.87
CA ILE A 647 -15.96 4.97 21.20
C ILE A 647 -15.06 5.61 22.26
N PHE A 648 -13.75 5.38 22.21
CA PHE A 648 -12.80 5.98 23.15
C PHE A 648 -12.75 7.51 23.00
N VAL A 649 -12.67 8.02 21.78
CA VAL A 649 -12.66 9.47 21.52
C VAL A 649 -13.98 10.08 21.92
N TRP A 650 -15.13 9.50 21.54
CA TRP A 650 -16.44 9.97 21.96
C TRP A 650 -16.52 10.08 23.50
N PHE A 651 -16.14 9.02 24.22
CA PHE A 651 -16.17 9.04 25.69
C PHE A 651 -15.27 10.15 26.27
N THR A 652 -14.07 10.32 25.74
CA THR A 652 -13.14 11.34 26.25
C THR A 652 -13.50 12.75 25.83
N SER A 653 -14.28 12.96 24.76
CA SER A 653 -14.78 14.27 24.33
C SER A 653 -16.01 14.70 25.12
N TYR A 654 -16.96 13.79 25.31
CA TYR A 654 -18.26 14.13 25.94
C TYR A 654 -18.29 13.91 27.45
N PHE A 655 -17.24 13.44 28.10
CA PHE A 655 -17.18 13.34 29.55
C PHE A 655 -16.02 14.16 30.13
N GLY A 656 -16.27 14.84 31.22
CA GLY A 656 -15.31 15.69 31.91
C GLY A 656 -15.72 16.14 33.30
N TRP A 657 -14.98 17.08 33.84
CA TRP A 657 -15.25 17.64 35.18
C TRP A 657 -15.66 19.10 35.08
N VAL A 658 -16.90 19.37 35.42
CA VAL A 658 -17.45 20.75 35.60
C VAL A 658 -17.69 20.96 37.10
N ASP A 659 -17.14 22.02 37.66
CA ASP A 659 -17.25 22.37 39.08
C ASP A 659 -16.90 21.23 40.05
N GLY A 660 -15.97 20.36 39.66
CA GLY A 660 -15.53 19.22 40.47
C GLY A 660 -16.44 17.99 40.42
N THR A 661 -17.52 18.01 39.66
CA THR A 661 -18.38 16.87 39.37
C THR A 661 -18.11 16.28 38.01
N PHE A 662 -18.01 14.94 37.96
CA PHE A 662 -17.86 14.21 36.68
C PHE A 662 -19.22 14.05 36.04
N GLN A 663 -19.39 14.59 34.84
CA GLN A 663 -20.68 14.56 34.12
C GLN A 663 -20.47 14.49 32.61
N MET A 664 -21.55 14.25 31.89
CA MET A 664 -21.62 14.43 30.45
C MET A 664 -21.65 15.93 30.14
N LEU A 665 -20.85 16.33 29.15
CA LEU A 665 -20.67 17.73 28.75
C LEU A 665 -21.62 18.08 27.61
N SER A 666 -22.08 19.33 27.57
CA SER A 666 -22.65 19.94 26.37
C SER A 666 -21.55 20.41 25.43
N ASP A 667 -21.89 20.71 24.18
CA ASP A 667 -20.91 21.15 23.17
C ASP A 667 -20.20 22.45 23.60
N GLU A 668 -20.83 23.32 24.32
CA GLU A 668 -20.24 24.53 24.92
C GLU A 668 -19.18 24.24 26.02
N GLN A 669 -19.18 23.02 26.59
CA GLN A 669 -18.32 22.64 27.74
C GLN A 669 -17.15 21.72 27.34
N ILE A 670 -16.87 21.56 26.05
CA ILE A 670 -15.80 20.66 25.52
C ILE A 670 -14.43 20.98 26.14
N ASP A 671 -14.18 22.23 26.53
CA ASP A 671 -12.96 22.66 27.22
C ASP A 671 -12.71 21.92 28.54
N CYS A 672 -13.78 21.42 29.19
CA CYS A 672 -13.72 20.66 30.43
C CYS A 672 -13.59 19.14 30.21
N SER A 673 -13.45 18.69 28.95
CA SER A 673 -13.43 17.29 28.62
C SER A 673 -12.11 16.59 29.04
N ILE A 674 -12.19 15.27 29.21
CA ILE A 674 -11.00 14.43 29.42
C ILE A 674 -10.01 14.63 28.28
N LEU A 675 -10.50 14.74 27.04
CA LEU A 675 -9.68 14.91 25.85
C LEU A 675 -8.95 16.28 25.87
N ALA A 676 -9.59 17.35 26.28
CA ALA A 676 -8.98 18.67 26.48
C ALA A 676 -7.91 18.62 27.59
N ALA A 677 -8.19 17.92 28.70
CA ALA A 677 -7.21 17.74 29.78
C ALA A 677 -5.98 16.93 29.30
N ILE A 678 -6.17 15.90 28.47
CA ILE A 678 -5.07 15.15 27.85
C ILE A 678 -4.28 16.06 26.90
N GLY A 679 -4.99 16.81 26.05
CA GLY A 679 -4.35 17.78 25.13
C GLY A 679 -3.46 18.79 25.87
N GLY A 680 -4.02 19.44 26.92
CA GLY A 680 -3.28 20.40 27.74
C GLY A 680 -2.13 19.79 28.55
N ALA A 681 -2.20 18.50 28.90
CA ALA A 681 -1.07 17.84 29.59
C ALA A 681 0.14 17.61 28.69
N ILE A 682 -0.04 17.57 27.35
CA ILE A 682 1.03 17.27 26.39
C ILE A 682 1.32 18.41 25.39
N ASP A 683 0.57 19.52 25.45
CA ASP A 683 0.71 20.67 24.55
C ASP A 683 2.10 21.29 24.56
N TRP A 684 2.77 21.28 25.73
CA TRP A 684 4.14 21.76 25.90
C TRP A 684 5.14 21.05 24.97
N ILE A 685 4.86 19.80 24.56
CA ILE A 685 5.71 19.06 23.60
C ILE A 685 5.68 19.72 22.24
N PHE A 686 4.53 20.29 21.85
CA PHE A 686 4.29 20.92 20.56
C PHE A 686 4.57 22.43 20.54
N ALA A 687 4.75 23.04 21.72
CA ALA A 687 5.13 24.44 21.82
C ALA A 687 6.37 24.83 20.98
N PRO A 688 7.45 24.02 20.89
CA PRO A 688 8.59 24.33 20.02
C PRO A 688 8.24 24.34 18.53
N LEU A 689 7.15 23.68 18.12
CA LEU A 689 6.64 23.64 16.75
C LEU A 689 5.79 24.88 16.42
N GLY A 690 5.49 25.71 17.45
CA GLY A 690 4.72 26.96 17.32
C GLY A 690 3.22 26.84 17.57
N TRP A 691 2.70 25.64 17.81
CA TRP A 691 1.25 25.37 18.02
C TRP A 691 0.99 24.56 19.31
N GLY A 692 1.60 25.00 20.42
CA GLY A 692 1.39 24.42 21.76
C GLY A 692 0.08 24.91 22.38
N ASN A 693 -1.04 24.72 21.70
CA ASN A 693 -2.39 24.90 22.23
C ASN A 693 -3.11 23.55 22.27
N TRP A 694 -3.93 23.34 23.27
CA TRP A 694 -4.59 22.04 23.47
C TRP A 694 -5.51 21.67 22.32
N GLN A 695 -6.17 22.63 21.65
CA GLN A 695 -7.07 22.42 20.52
C GLN A 695 -6.32 21.76 19.34
N ALA A 696 -5.19 22.32 18.91
CA ALA A 696 -4.37 21.77 17.84
C ALA A 696 -3.83 20.38 18.19
N VAL A 697 -3.47 20.16 19.47
CA VAL A 697 -3.00 18.87 19.96
C VAL A 697 -4.12 17.83 19.92
N VAL A 698 -5.33 18.18 20.38
CA VAL A 698 -6.51 17.33 20.31
C VAL A 698 -6.84 16.98 18.85
N ALA A 699 -6.88 17.96 17.97
CA ALA A 699 -7.10 17.72 16.53
C ALA A 699 -6.06 16.77 15.92
N SER A 700 -4.79 16.87 16.35
CA SER A 700 -3.75 15.92 15.93
C SER A 700 -3.98 14.50 16.48
N ILE A 701 -4.52 14.35 17.69
CA ILE A 701 -4.83 13.05 18.30
C ILE A 701 -6.05 12.42 17.61
N THR A 702 -7.13 13.18 17.41
CA THR A 702 -8.33 12.69 16.70
C THR A 702 -7.99 12.32 15.25
N GLY A 703 -7.09 13.05 14.61
CA GLY A 703 -6.53 12.72 13.31
C GLY A 703 -5.71 11.43 13.25
N LEU A 704 -5.40 10.78 14.37
CA LEU A 704 -4.87 9.41 14.37
C LEU A 704 -5.98 8.36 14.20
N VAL A 705 -7.21 8.67 14.58
CA VAL A 705 -8.36 7.79 14.33
C VAL A 705 -8.63 7.76 12.83
N ALA A 706 -8.93 8.93 12.28
CA ALA A 706 -9.09 9.15 10.86
C ALA A 706 -8.60 10.57 10.52
N LYS A 707 -7.93 10.78 9.40
CA LYS A 707 -7.28 12.07 9.11
C LYS A 707 -8.28 13.17 8.77
N GLU A 708 -9.42 12.83 8.24
CA GLU A 708 -10.55 13.74 8.03
C GLU A 708 -11.11 14.31 9.34
N ASN A 709 -11.05 13.57 10.44
CA ASN A 709 -11.52 14.04 11.75
C ASN A 709 -10.76 15.27 12.27
N ILE A 710 -9.62 15.62 11.69
CA ILE A 710 -8.92 16.87 12.01
C ILE A 710 -9.80 18.06 11.65
N VAL A 711 -10.48 18.04 10.49
CA VAL A 711 -11.36 19.12 10.03
C VAL A 711 -12.55 19.27 10.98
N GLY A 712 -13.29 18.19 11.22
CA GLY A 712 -14.43 18.23 12.14
C GLY A 712 -14.04 18.64 13.56
N THR A 713 -12.89 18.14 14.08
CA THR A 713 -12.43 18.55 15.41
C THR A 713 -12.05 20.03 15.45
N LEU A 714 -11.36 20.55 14.45
CA LEU A 714 -11.03 21.98 14.39
C LEU A 714 -12.29 22.84 14.21
N GLY A 715 -13.27 22.37 13.42
CA GLY A 715 -14.57 22.99 13.26
C GLY A 715 -15.28 23.18 14.59
N VAL A 716 -15.43 22.11 15.36
CA VAL A 716 -16.07 22.14 16.70
C VAL A 716 -15.28 23.01 17.68
N LEU A 717 -13.93 22.89 17.72
CA LEU A 717 -13.11 23.59 18.71
C LEU A 717 -12.88 25.08 18.40
N TYR A 718 -13.08 25.52 17.18
CA TYR A 718 -12.94 26.93 16.77
C TYR A 718 -14.26 27.53 16.30
N GLY A 719 -15.34 26.76 16.16
CA GLY A 719 -16.67 27.19 15.71
C GLY A 719 -17.60 27.74 16.81
N GLY A 720 -17.21 27.70 18.07
CA GLY A 720 -18.06 28.14 19.21
C GLY A 720 -18.14 29.66 19.47
N GLY A 721 -17.84 30.52 18.48
CA GLY A 721 -17.85 31.99 18.61
C GLY A 721 -18.70 32.67 17.54
N ASP A 722 -18.92 34.02 17.70
CA ASP A 722 -19.70 34.84 16.76
C ASP A 722 -19.05 35.03 15.37
N GLY A 723 -18.01 34.25 15.00
CA GLY A 723 -17.27 34.39 13.73
C GLY A 723 -17.03 33.05 13.04
N SER A 724 -16.61 33.07 11.78
CA SER A 724 -16.31 31.84 11.03
C SER A 724 -15.16 31.05 11.69
N VAL A 725 -15.20 29.73 11.56
CA VAL A 725 -14.12 28.81 11.98
C VAL A 725 -12.76 29.26 11.41
N TYR A 726 -12.76 29.78 10.18
CA TYR A 726 -11.56 30.25 9.51
C TYR A 726 -10.96 31.50 10.16
N ASP A 727 -11.79 32.45 10.61
CA ASP A 727 -11.34 33.64 11.32
C ASP A 727 -10.73 33.30 12.69
N ALA A 728 -11.39 32.40 13.42
CA ALA A 728 -10.88 31.89 14.69
C ALA A 728 -9.54 31.16 14.53
N MET A 729 -9.40 30.36 13.50
CA MET A 729 -8.14 29.69 13.16
C MET A 729 -7.07 30.69 12.73
N ALA A 730 -7.40 31.72 11.92
CA ALA A 730 -6.49 32.76 11.50
C ALA A 730 -5.97 33.60 12.68
N ALA A 731 -6.79 33.76 13.73
CA ALA A 731 -6.38 34.39 14.98
C ALA A 731 -5.45 33.48 15.82
N ALA A 732 -5.69 32.16 15.83
CA ALA A 732 -4.92 31.20 16.63
C ALA A 732 -3.58 30.80 15.99
N PHE A 733 -3.46 30.79 14.66
CA PHE A 733 -2.29 30.35 13.91
C PHE A 733 -1.69 31.50 13.08
N THR A 734 -0.38 31.60 13.11
CA THR A 734 0.36 32.38 12.10
C THR A 734 0.63 31.48 10.88
N GLY A 735 0.91 32.07 9.70
CA GLY A 735 1.21 31.26 8.51
C GLY A 735 2.34 30.23 8.71
N ILE A 736 3.36 30.56 9.52
CA ILE A 736 4.46 29.62 9.83
C ILE A 736 4.01 28.50 10.74
N THR A 737 3.24 28.82 11.79
CA THR A 737 2.77 27.80 12.75
C THR A 737 1.75 26.89 12.12
N ALA A 738 0.86 27.41 11.27
CA ALA A 738 -0.09 26.64 10.48
C ALA A 738 0.60 25.69 9.50
N TYR A 739 1.64 26.17 8.81
CA TYR A 739 2.42 25.32 7.91
C TYR A 739 3.19 24.23 8.65
N SER A 740 3.73 24.56 9.84
CA SER A 740 4.35 23.56 10.73
C SER A 740 3.34 22.49 11.18
N PHE A 741 2.12 22.89 11.56
CA PHE A 741 1.03 22.01 11.93
C PHE A 741 0.61 21.11 10.76
N LEU A 742 0.45 21.69 9.56
CA LEU A 742 0.14 20.95 8.34
C LEU A 742 1.21 19.89 8.08
N VAL A 743 2.48 20.23 8.08
CA VAL A 743 3.56 19.30 7.76
C VAL A 743 3.71 18.22 8.82
N PHE A 744 3.50 18.54 10.10
CA PHE A 744 3.49 17.54 11.16
C PHE A 744 2.39 16.49 10.93
N ASN A 745 1.15 16.92 10.72
CA ASN A 745 0.03 16.01 10.49
C ASN A 745 0.10 15.25 9.17
N LEU A 746 0.81 15.82 8.18
CA LEU A 746 1.12 15.15 6.93
C LEU A 746 2.08 13.97 7.12
N LEU A 747 3.17 14.16 7.86
CA LEU A 747 4.29 13.23 7.97
C LEU A 747 4.25 12.32 9.21
N CYS A 748 3.44 12.64 10.24
CA CYS A 748 3.34 11.85 11.45
C CYS A 748 2.69 10.48 11.17
N ALA A 749 2.53 9.67 12.22
CA ALA A 749 1.86 8.37 12.13
C ALA A 749 0.52 8.49 11.37
N PRO A 750 0.21 7.56 10.46
CA PRO A 750 -1.04 7.57 9.72
C PRO A 750 -2.22 7.19 10.63
N CYS A 751 -3.44 7.18 10.09
CA CYS A 751 -4.64 6.75 10.82
C CYS A 751 -4.49 5.32 11.37
N PHE A 752 -5.27 4.99 12.43
CA PHE A 752 -5.20 3.69 13.10
C PHE A 752 -5.42 2.51 12.15
N ALA A 753 -6.25 2.67 11.14
CA ALA A 753 -6.45 1.65 10.11
C ALA A 753 -5.15 1.36 9.32
N ALA A 754 -4.40 2.39 8.95
CA ALA A 754 -3.11 2.24 8.30
C ALA A 754 -2.04 1.70 9.27
N ILE A 755 -2.07 2.09 10.55
CA ILE A 755 -1.22 1.50 11.60
C ILE A 755 -1.51 0.00 11.73
N GLY A 756 -2.78 -0.41 11.66
CA GLY A 756 -3.19 -1.80 11.63
C GLY A 756 -2.60 -2.57 10.42
N ALA A 757 -2.57 -1.93 9.25
CA ALA A 757 -1.93 -2.48 8.06
C ALA A 757 -0.39 -2.58 8.24
N ILE A 758 0.25 -1.54 8.77
CA ILE A 758 1.69 -1.55 9.11
C ILE A 758 2.01 -2.71 10.06
N LYS A 759 1.24 -2.87 11.14
CA LYS A 759 1.42 -3.96 12.11
C LYS A 759 1.35 -5.34 11.46
N ARG A 760 0.43 -5.51 10.53
CA ARG A 760 0.25 -6.77 9.81
C ARG A 760 1.39 -7.05 8.83
N GLU A 761 1.79 -6.07 8.03
CA GLU A 761 2.81 -6.24 6.99
C GLU A 761 4.23 -6.29 7.58
N MET A 762 4.48 -5.63 8.71
CA MET A 762 5.73 -5.73 9.47
C MET A 762 5.87 -7.09 10.19
N ASN A 763 4.77 -7.76 10.50
CA ASN A 763 4.70 -9.04 11.24
C ASN A 763 5.63 -9.11 12.48
N SER A 764 5.88 -7.96 13.11
CA SER A 764 6.75 -7.83 14.28
C SER A 764 6.34 -6.61 15.10
N ARG A 765 6.05 -6.81 16.40
CA ARG A 765 5.74 -5.70 17.32
C ARG A 765 6.86 -4.67 17.38
N LYS A 766 8.13 -5.13 17.44
CA LYS A 766 9.30 -4.26 17.48
C LYS A 766 9.39 -3.35 16.25
N TRP A 767 9.23 -3.89 15.06
CA TRP A 767 9.30 -3.14 13.82
C TRP A 767 8.09 -2.22 13.61
N THR A 768 6.92 -2.60 14.09
CA THR A 768 5.72 -1.75 14.07
C THR A 768 5.94 -0.49 14.90
N TRP A 769 6.37 -0.64 16.16
CA TRP A 769 6.64 0.51 17.03
C TRP A 769 7.80 1.36 16.53
N PHE A 770 8.82 0.73 15.94
CA PHE A 770 9.92 1.46 15.31
C PHE A 770 9.43 2.29 14.12
N ALA A 771 8.56 1.75 13.27
CA ALA A 771 8.00 2.47 12.13
C ALA A 771 7.18 3.69 12.57
N ILE A 772 6.25 3.51 13.53
CA ILE A 772 5.42 4.59 14.07
C ILE A 772 6.29 5.65 14.74
N GLY A 773 7.23 5.24 15.61
CA GLY A 773 8.14 6.15 16.28
C GLY A 773 9.01 6.94 15.30
N TYR A 774 9.51 6.29 14.25
CA TYR A 774 10.29 6.95 13.20
C TYR A 774 9.46 8.02 12.48
N GLN A 775 8.23 7.71 12.09
CA GLN A 775 7.34 8.65 11.42
C GLN A 775 7.04 9.87 12.30
N CYS A 776 6.68 9.66 13.56
CA CYS A 776 6.41 10.76 14.50
C CYS A 776 7.65 11.62 14.75
N VAL A 777 8.81 11.02 14.98
CA VAL A 777 10.07 11.76 15.21
C VAL A 777 10.49 12.54 13.96
N PHE A 778 10.39 11.92 12.78
CA PHE A 778 10.72 12.57 11.53
C PHE A 778 9.79 13.77 11.25
N ALA A 779 8.48 13.59 11.43
CA ALA A 779 7.50 14.66 11.31
C ALA A 779 7.80 15.82 12.27
N TYR A 780 8.10 15.50 13.54
CA TYR A 780 8.44 16.48 14.57
C TYR A 780 9.68 17.29 14.19
N VAL A 781 10.74 16.63 13.74
CA VAL A 781 11.98 17.28 13.32
C VAL A 781 11.76 18.23 12.15
N ILE A 782 11.00 17.80 11.12
CA ILE A 782 10.73 18.67 9.95
C ILE A 782 9.85 19.86 10.36
N ALA A 783 8.78 19.63 11.12
CA ALA A 783 7.89 20.70 11.58
C ALA A 783 8.62 21.71 12.48
N LEU A 784 9.50 21.22 13.38
CA LEU A 784 10.36 22.08 14.20
C LEU A 784 11.25 22.96 13.35
N MET A 785 11.92 22.38 12.35
CA MET A 785 12.78 23.16 11.43
C MET A 785 11.99 24.22 10.68
N ILE A 786 10.78 23.89 10.20
CA ILE A 786 9.90 24.85 9.50
C ILE A 786 9.55 26.01 10.41
N ASN A 787 9.11 25.74 11.65
CA ASN A 787 8.73 26.79 12.60
C ASN A 787 9.94 27.67 12.99
N GLN A 788 11.07 27.07 13.36
CA GLN A 788 12.22 27.81 13.86
C GLN A 788 12.93 28.62 12.76
N PHE A 789 13.10 28.05 11.56
CA PHE A 789 13.65 28.80 10.43
C PHE A 789 12.69 29.85 9.89
N GLY A 790 11.37 29.55 9.83
CA GLY A 790 10.36 30.52 9.45
C GLY A 790 10.39 31.75 10.36
N ASN A 791 10.37 31.53 11.67
CA ASN A 791 10.44 32.60 12.67
C ASN A 791 11.78 33.39 12.64
N LEU A 792 12.88 32.70 12.25
CA LEU A 792 14.17 33.36 12.04
C LEU A 792 14.10 34.39 10.89
N PHE A 793 13.41 34.07 9.79
CA PHE A 793 13.25 35.00 8.64
C PHE A 793 12.35 36.19 8.96
N ILE A 794 11.39 36.07 9.88
CA ILE A 794 10.50 37.15 10.33
C ILE A 794 11.11 37.97 11.48
N GLY A 795 12.24 37.51 12.09
CA GLY A 795 12.90 38.22 13.18
C GLY A 795 12.38 37.86 14.59
N ASN A 796 11.48 36.85 14.72
CA ASN A 796 10.94 36.36 16.00
C ASN A 796 11.62 35.05 16.45
N ALA A 797 12.90 34.95 16.24
CA ALA A 797 13.64 33.70 16.45
C ALA A 797 13.87 33.35 17.94
N ASN A 798 13.53 32.14 18.31
CA ASN A 798 14.05 31.54 19.56
C ASN A 798 15.45 30.99 19.28
N ILE A 799 16.48 31.66 19.83
CA ILE A 799 17.88 31.32 19.58
C ILE A 799 18.17 29.84 19.86
N LEU A 800 17.64 29.28 20.95
CA LEU A 800 17.82 27.89 21.32
C LEU A 800 17.18 26.95 20.33
N GLY A 801 15.95 27.26 19.88
CA GLY A 801 15.23 26.51 18.86
C GLY A 801 15.94 26.50 17.52
N VAL A 802 16.48 27.64 17.10
CA VAL A 802 17.28 27.77 15.87
C VAL A 802 18.56 26.95 15.94
N ILE A 803 19.29 26.97 17.05
CA ILE A 803 20.51 26.16 17.23
C ILE A 803 20.18 24.67 17.13
N VAL A 804 19.11 24.20 17.79
CA VAL A 804 18.66 22.81 17.71
C VAL A 804 18.29 22.45 16.27
N SER A 805 17.55 23.30 15.56
CA SER A 805 17.16 23.09 14.16
C SER A 805 18.36 23.00 13.22
N VAL A 806 19.40 23.84 13.43
CA VAL A 806 20.66 23.78 12.67
C VAL A 806 21.39 22.45 12.92
N ILE A 807 21.46 22.01 14.17
CA ILE A 807 22.10 20.74 14.54
C ILE A 807 21.34 19.55 13.86
N LEU A 808 20.01 19.56 13.90
CA LEU A 808 19.18 18.55 13.27
C LEU A 808 19.34 18.55 11.75
N LEU A 809 19.35 19.72 11.12
CA LEU A 809 19.61 19.87 9.68
C LEU A 809 20.99 19.35 9.30
N ALA A 810 22.01 19.72 10.07
CA ALA A 810 23.38 19.22 9.89
C ALA A 810 23.44 17.68 10.06
N GLY A 811 22.69 17.13 11.00
CA GLY A 811 22.52 15.67 11.18
C GLY A 811 21.89 14.98 9.98
N ILE A 812 20.82 15.55 9.42
CA ILE A 812 20.19 15.05 8.19
C ILE A 812 21.17 15.11 7.02
N ILE A 813 21.83 16.25 6.80
CA ILE A 813 22.84 16.42 5.74
C ILE A 813 24.00 15.43 5.93
N TYR A 814 24.48 15.26 7.15
CA TYR A 814 25.53 14.28 7.44
C TYR A 814 25.08 12.87 7.06
N MET A 815 23.86 12.47 7.44
CA MET A 815 23.29 11.15 7.07
C MET A 815 23.13 11.01 5.56
N LEU A 816 22.76 12.08 4.85
CA LEU A 816 22.66 12.08 3.38
C LEU A 816 24.02 12.00 2.68
N CYS A 817 25.07 12.63 3.25
CA CYS A 817 26.42 12.64 2.68
C CYS A 817 27.29 11.47 3.12
N LYS A 818 26.94 10.80 4.25
CA LYS A 818 27.70 9.64 4.77
C LYS A 818 27.90 8.60 3.67
N PRO A 819 29.17 8.12 3.41
CA PRO A 819 29.40 7.09 2.43
C PRO A 819 28.68 5.79 2.83
N TYR A 820 28.14 5.10 1.83
CA TYR A 820 27.51 3.80 2.00
C TYR A 820 28.59 2.78 2.37
N LYS A 821 28.37 2.03 3.46
CA LYS A 821 29.20 0.85 3.79
C LYS A 821 28.36 -0.38 3.49
N GLU A 822 28.80 -1.18 2.57
CA GLU A 822 28.20 -2.48 2.28
C GLU A 822 28.20 -3.35 3.53
N ALA A 823 27.05 -3.92 3.87
CA ALA A 823 26.98 -4.94 4.90
C ALA A 823 27.20 -6.29 4.23
N THR A 824 28.41 -6.79 4.29
CA THR A 824 28.85 -8.04 3.66
C THR A 824 28.26 -9.30 4.31
N LYS A 825 27.35 -9.23 5.30
CA LYS A 825 26.78 -10.42 5.97
C LYS A 825 25.27 -10.30 6.15
N LEU A 826 24.53 -11.16 5.47
CA LEU A 826 23.15 -11.54 5.81
C LEU A 826 23.19 -12.43 7.07
N SER A 827 23.22 -11.83 8.26
CA SER A 827 23.03 -12.60 9.49
C SER A 827 21.54 -12.89 9.67
N VAL A 828 21.11 -14.07 9.32
CA VAL A 828 19.86 -14.65 9.81
C VAL A 828 20.10 -15.03 11.28
N LYS A 829 19.62 -14.20 12.20
CA LYS A 829 19.44 -14.55 13.61
C LYS A 829 17.99 -14.87 13.86
#